data_d09ffb4ca726109f281a065f5f73a900
#
_entry.id   d09ffb4ca726109f281a065f5f73a900
#
_cell.length_a   1.000
_cell.length_b   1.000
_cell.length_c   1.000
_cell.angle_alpha   90.00
_cell.angle_beta   90.00
_cell.angle_gamma   90.00
#
_symmetry.space_group_name_H-M   'P 1'
#
loop_
_entity.id
_entity.type
_entity.pdbx_description
1 polymer ?
#
loop_
_entity_poly.entity_id
_entity_poly.type
_entity_poly.pdbx_seq_one_letter_code
_entity_poly.pdbx_strand_id
1 'polypeptide(L)'
;MSVLCAVASVGFVMSASAAEQTMHGNLDEVVVEGRADVLPGGMASKEASMGILGNKDVMDVPFQTTTLTEKTITTFGGPNQPLQSVLINNPAVRSVGTTLHNDFSIRGLKSTGSSLYVNGIPGLMTQFWAPSYIAEDIQFISGPNSGISGLPSSYETSSAGGIVNFVSKKATDNDINRYKQTFSGKSSFGEYIDIGRRFGENKEWGVRINTEWLDGKTAIDNHDMEAQGIFANIDHKDDNSKSNLLMGYRHLNIEGGARWFTLKNANGKPVSDITKVPSAPDAGKNYGIPGLAKEAEGYIFALNHEQKFADGWKWFANAGYNYNKLNRNIIGASSNFTIINDKGDIANNLMSTQTVTKNYYAQLGINGQFKTGDLEHDVTLAADKAWHSIKGAKDMYKDGSMGSVAGNLYNGIYGVGVWFPKIEPGLSSKDQYWGISLADTVKYNKAQLLLGVHKHAASVDSYNKKTEKVTGHVDSNAVCPTYGFVYQPDEHVSMYASHSENFDKGSVVSGTYENSGEILDPAKTKQNEFGVKYENAGFVTSLGVFDITQSNNIVVHRDGYSKDFFLQDGEAKYKGIELSVNGKLAPKWNVMGGFMYLDAEQHKTARGTNDGKAVNGVARWNAVAALEYQADDNFSVIGRGVYVGKADIFNESLQVPSHMTYDLGVNYKTKINATPVTFSAMCYNLTDKNYWDAHTGNGLILSNPRTFMLSAQFDL
;
A
#
# COMPACT_ATOMS: atom_id res chain seq x y z
N MET A 1 12.58 -6.34 -26.21
CA MET A 1 13.14 -7.68 -26.47
C MET A 1 14.54 -7.88 -25.88
N SER A 2 15.41 -6.90 -25.81
CA SER A 2 16.80 -7.04 -25.30
C SER A 2 16.94 -7.10 -23.77
N VAL A 3 15.95 -6.71 -22.98
CA VAL A 3 16.01 -6.70 -21.51
C VAL A 3 15.52 -8.04 -20.92
N LEU A 4 14.65 -8.77 -21.63
CA LEU A 4 14.21 -10.11 -21.21
C LEU A 4 15.34 -11.16 -21.26
N CYS A 5 16.33 -10.99 -22.14
CA CYS A 5 17.46 -11.92 -22.25
C CYS A 5 18.45 -11.82 -21.08
N ALA A 6 18.52 -10.66 -20.40
CA ALA A 6 19.43 -10.47 -19.26
C ALA A 6 18.93 -11.09 -17.95
N VAL A 7 17.59 -11.18 -17.78
CA VAL A 7 16.99 -11.79 -16.57
C VAL A 7 16.85 -13.31 -16.73
N ALA A 8 16.63 -13.81 -17.96
CA ALA A 8 16.54 -15.24 -18.24
C ALA A 8 17.89 -15.97 -18.26
N SER A 9 19.00 -15.26 -18.46
CA SER A 9 20.34 -15.86 -18.50
C SER A 9 20.99 -16.05 -17.11
N VAL A 10 20.44 -15.48 -16.06
CA VAL A 10 20.90 -15.68 -14.67
C VAL A 10 20.31 -16.94 -14.01
N GLY A 11 19.27 -17.51 -14.60
CA GLY A 11 18.54 -18.67 -14.05
C GLY A 11 19.11 -20.06 -14.39
N PHE A 12 20.19 -20.19 -15.16
CA PHE A 12 20.59 -21.51 -15.68
C PHE A 12 22.06 -21.90 -15.57
N VAL A 13 22.82 -21.33 -14.64
CA VAL A 13 24.14 -21.86 -14.32
C VAL A 13 24.31 -21.93 -12.80
N MET A 14 23.82 -22.97 -12.19
CA MET A 14 24.31 -23.46 -10.91
C MET A 14 24.31 -24.98 -10.89
N SER A 15 25.40 -25.58 -11.32
CA SER A 15 25.81 -26.89 -10.87
C SER A 15 26.73 -26.74 -9.68
N ALA A 16 26.37 -27.48 -8.65
CA ALA A 16 26.93 -27.58 -7.32
C ALA A 16 28.46 -27.63 -7.19
N SER A 17 28.97 -26.97 -6.16
CA SER A 17 29.97 -27.58 -5.30
C SER A 17 29.84 -27.00 -3.88
N ALA A 18 29.35 -27.81 -2.97
CA ALA A 18 29.41 -27.56 -1.54
C ALA A 18 30.86 -27.75 -1.09
N ALA A 19 31.44 -26.73 -0.46
CA ALA A 19 32.63 -26.86 0.37
C ALA A 19 32.34 -26.16 1.69
N GLU A 20 32.19 -26.96 2.74
CA GLU A 20 32.27 -26.51 4.12
C GLU A 20 33.61 -25.79 4.36
N GLN A 21 33.54 -24.55 4.79
CA GLN A 21 34.62 -23.92 5.51
C GLN A 21 34.08 -23.15 6.71
N THR A 22 34.31 -23.75 7.87
CA THR A 22 34.32 -23.08 9.17
C THR A 22 35.37 -21.98 9.15
N MET A 23 34.93 -20.73 9.26
CA MET A 23 35.82 -19.63 9.61
C MET A 23 35.42 -19.03 10.96
N HIS A 24 36.27 -19.24 11.97
CA HIS A 24 36.34 -18.40 13.14
C HIS A 24 37.02 -17.08 12.77
N GLY A 25 36.34 -15.98 12.97
CA GLY A 25 36.89 -14.63 12.89
C GLY A 25 36.04 -13.69 13.72
N ASN A 26 36.55 -13.37 14.92
CA ASN A 26 36.00 -12.30 15.76
C ASN A 26 36.15 -10.96 15.06
N LEU A 27 35.04 -10.32 14.74
CA LEU A 27 34.90 -8.87 14.61
C LEU A 27 33.56 -8.51 15.24
N ASP A 28 33.56 -7.52 16.13
CA ASP A 28 32.36 -6.94 16.72
C ASP A 28 31.46 -6.43 15.59
N GLU A 29 30.61 -7.29 15.09
CA GLU A 29 29.49 -6.96 14.25
C GLU A 29 28.60 -6.02 15.08
N VAL A 30 28.21 -4.88 14.55
CA VAL A 30 27.04 -4.15 15.02
C VAL A 30 25.86 -5.06 14.69
N VAL A 31 25.58 -5.96 15.59
CA VAL A 31 24.45 -6.88 15.55
C VAL A 31 23.22 -5.99 15.73
N VAL A 32 22.56 -5.61 14.66
CA VAL A 32 21.11 -5.62 14.66
C VAL A 32 20.80 -7.02 15.15
N GLU A 33 20.21 -7.19 16.34
CA GLU A 33 19.83 -8.52 16.86
C GLU A 33 19.19 -9.24 15.69
N GLY A 34 19.89 -10.27 15.20
CA GLY A 34 19.51 -10.93 13.96
C GLY A 34 18.19 -11.64 14.21
N ARG A 35 17.09 -11.03 13.79
CA ARG A 35 15.82 -11.74 13.72
C ARG A 35 16.04 -12.94 12.82
N ALA A 36 15.77 -14.14 13.36
CA ALA A 36 15.98 -15.40 12.66
C ALA A 36 15.16 -15.53 11.36
N ASP A 37 14.10 -14.73 11.25
CA ASP A 37 13.20 -14.66 10.10
C ASP A 37 13.71 -13.71 9.00
N VAL A 38 14.68 -12.84 9.26
CA VAL A 38 15.22 -11.90 8.25
C VAL A 38 16.18 -12.65 7.34
N LEU A 39 15.94 -12.55 6.02
CA LEU A 39 16.80 -13.14 5.01
C LEU A 39 18.19 -12.49 4.98
N PRO A 40 19.25 -13.23 4.68
CA PRO A 40 20.58 -12.67 4.47
C PRO A 40 20.55 -11.49 3.50
N GLY A 41 21.23 -10.41 3.86
CA GLY A 41 21.13 -9.13 3.15
C GLY A 41 20.17 -8.15 3.80
N GLY A 42 19.29 -8.62 4.68
CA GLY A 42 18.48 -7.77 5.55
C GLY A 42 17.33 -7.01 4.89
N MET A 43 17.04 -7.23 3.59
CA MET A 43 16.02 -6.47 2.86
C MET A 43 14.61 -7.06 2.97
N ALA A 44 14.49 -8.36 3.19
CA ALA A 44 13.23 -9.08 3.33
C ALA A 44 13.26 -10.05 4.49
N SER A 45 12.07 -10.45 4.94
CA SER A 45 11.86 -11.45 5.99
C SER A 45 11.03 -12.63 5.44
N LYS A 46 11.20 -13.81 6.05
CA LYS A 46 10.40 -15.00 5.80
C LYS A 46 9.07 -14.97 6.55
N GLU A 47 8.91 -14.10 7.52
CA GLU A 47 7.68 -13.97 8.26
C GLU A 47 6.58 -13.34 7.39
N ALA A 48 5.44 -14.01 7.30
CA ALA A 48 4.27 -13.57 6.57
C ALA A 48 3.07 -13.43 7.50
N SER A 49 2.34 -12.31 7.43
CA SER A 49 1.09 -12.14 8.16
C SER A 49 -0.01 -13.00 7.54
N MET A 50 -0.76 -13.72 8.37
CA MET A 50 -1.95 -14.49 7.99
C MET A 50 -3.23 -13.96 8.67
N GLY A 51 -3.29 -12.65 8.92
CA GLY A 51 -4.45 -12.02 9.56
C GLY A 51 -4.72 -12.59 10.95
N ILE A 52 -5.93 -13.13 11.17
CA ILE A 52 -6.34 -13.72 12.46
C ILE A 52 -5.54 -14.98 12.85
N LEU A 53 -4.86 -15.61 11.90
CA LEU A 53 -4.01 -16.78 12.14
C LEU A 53 -2.60 -16.40 12.62
N GLY A 54 -2.32 -15.10 12.79
CA GLY A 54 -1.01 -14.59 13.19
C GLY A 54 0.04 -14.67 12.07
N ASN A 55 1.32 -14.62 12.48
CA ASN A 55 2.43 -14.72 11.55
C ASN A 55 2.84 -16.17 11.35
N LYS A 56 3.22 -16.51 10.13
CA LYS A 56 3.67 -17.85 9.71
C LYS A 56 4.94 -17.71 8.88
N ASP A 57 5.69 -18.79 8.74
CA ASP A 57 6.77 -18.86 7.75
C ASP A 57 6.19 -18.78 6.33
N VAL A 58 6.86 -18.07 5.42
CA VAL A 58 6.43 -17.92 4.03
C VAL A 58 6.18 -19.26 3.33
N MET A 59 6.91 -20.30 3.70
CA MET A 59 6.78 -21.64 3.12
C MET A 59 5.47 -22.34 3.55
N ASP A 60 4.89 -21.95 4.69
CA ASP A 60 3.63 -22.48 5.23
C ASP A 60 2.38 -21.76 4.71
N VAL A 61 2.53 -20.69 3.91
CA VAL A 61 1.43 -19.81 3.50
C VAL A 61 0.95 -20.15 2.09
N PRO A 62 -0.36 -20.42 1.86
CA PRO A 62 -0.89 -20.75 0.53
C PRO A 62 -1.21 -19.52 -0.34
N PHE A 63 -0.40 -18.46 -0.25
CA PHE A 63 -0.54 -17.20 -0.99
C PHE A 63 0.82 -16.63 -1.34
N GLN A 64 0.87 -15.75 -2.35
CA GLN A 64 2.03 -14.88 -2.56
C GLN A 64 2.10 -13.86 -1.43
N THR A 65 3.25 -13.83 -0.77
CA THR A 65 3.54 -12.91 0.34
C THR A 65 4.94 -12.33 0.19
N THR A 66 5.11 -11.12 0.69
CA THR A 66 6.42 -10.46 0.76
C THR A 66 6.46 -9.61 2.04
N THR A 67 7.55 -9.68 2.78
CA THR A 67 7.78 -8.81 3.94
C THR A 67 9.03 -7.99 3.72
N LEU A 68 8.85 -6.67 3.66
CA LEU A 68 9.91 -5.67 3.52
C LEU A 68 10.34 -5.19 4.90
N THR A 69 11.63 -5.27 5.20
CA THR A 69 12.19 -4.92 6.52
C THR A 69 12.49 -3.43 6.66
N GLU A 70 12.84 -2.99 7.87
CA GLU A 70 13.31 -1.62 8.15
C GLU A 70 14.45 -1.20 7.21
N LYS A 71 15.37 -2.12 6.84
CA LYS A 71 16.45 -1.83 5.88
C LYS A 71 15.88 -1.40 4.53
N THR A 72 14.91 -2.10 4.00
CA THR A 72 14.26 -1.74 2.74
C THR A 72 13.49 -0.43 2.84
N ILE A 73 12.76 -0.24 3.96
CA ILE A 73 12.01 0.99 4.23
C ILE A 73 12.95 2.21 4.25
N THR A 74 14.06 2.12 4.94
CA THR A 74 15.04 3.22 5.08
C THR A 74 15.86 3.46 3.81
N THR A 75 16.14 2.40 3.04
CA THR A 75 16.93 2.50 1.81
C THR A 75 16.13 3.11 0.65
N PHE A 76 14.89 2.66 0.48
CA PHE A 76 14.06 3.03 -0.68
C PHE A 76 12.95 4.04 -0.35
N GLY A 77 12.79 4.45 0.90
CA GLY A 77 11.87 5.51 1.30
C GLY A 77 12.29 6.87 0.75
N GLY A 78 11.94 7.13 -0.51
CA GLY A 78 12.28 8.37 -1.19
C GLY A 78 11.56 9.60 -0.61
N PRO A 79 12.14 10.80 -0.74
CA PRO A 79 11.64 12.00 -0.05
C PRO A 79 10.30 12.52 -0.56
N ASN A 80 9.93 12.23 -1.81
CA ASN A 80 8.69 12.75 -2.40
C ASN A 80 7.47 11.84 -2.20
N GLN A 81 7.69 10.53 -2.12
CA GLN A 81 6.65 9.51 -1.96
C GLN A 81 7.23 8.32 -1.16
N PRO A 82 7.51 8.51 0.14
CA PRO A 82 8.28 7.53 0.90
C PRO A 82 7.64 6.15 0.94
N LEU A 83 6.34 6.05 1.17
CA LEU A 83 5.65 4.77 1.20
C LEU A 83 5.64 4.10 -0.17
N GLN A 84 5.17 4.77 -1.22
CA GLN A 84 5.06 4.17 -2.55
C GLN A 84 6.41 3.71 -3.08
N SER A 85 7.47 4.48 -2.82
CA SER A 85 8.84 4.13 -3.22
C SER A 85 9.34 2.84 -2.54
N VAL A 86 8.86 2.54 -1.34
CA VAL A 86 9.12 1.27 -0.64
C VAL A 86 8.25 0.15 -1.23
N LEU A 87 6.93 0.38 -1.38
CA LEU A 87 5.98 -0.66 -1.79
C LEU A 87 6.28 -1.24 -3.18
N ILE A 88 6.78 -0.42 -4.12
CA ILE A 88 7.12 -0.87 -5.49
C ILE A 88 8.31 -1.83 -5.57
N ASN A 89 8.99 -2.15 -4.47
CA ASN A 89 9.94 -3.26 -4.43
C ASN A 89 9.25 -4.64 -4.49
N ASN A 90 7.94 -4.70 -4.25
CA ASN A 90 7.13 -5.86 -4.57
C ASN A 90 6.64 -5.76 -6.03
N PRO A 91 6.93 -6.75 -6.92
CA PRO A 91 6.59 -6.69 -8.35
C PRO A 91 5.08 -6.65 -8.64
N ALA A 92 4.24 -7.13 -7.71
CA ALA A 92 2.78 -7.04 -7.83
C ALA A 92 2.24 -5.62 -7.60
N VAL A 93 3.07 -4.72 -7.04
CA VAL A 93 2.67 -3.37 -6.63
C VAL A 93 3.12 -2.33 -7.64
N ARG A 94 2.22 -1.40 -7.93
CA ARG A 94 2.51 -0.19 -8.72
C ARG A 94 2.06 1.04 -7.95
N SER A 95 2.88 2.08 -7.91
CA SER A 95 2.49 3.39 -7.42
C SER A 95 1.48 4.02 -8.40
N VAL A 96 0.37 4.49 -7.87
CA VAL A 96 -0.65 5.23 -8.62
C VAL A 96 -1.07 6.49 -7.85
N GLY A 97 -0.24 6.92 -6.90
CA GLY A 97 -0.46 8.06 -6.02
C GLY A 97 0.38 9.29 -6.37
N THR A 98 0.28 10.28 -5.53
CA THR A 98 1.05 11.53 -5.60
C THR A 98 1.81 11.74 -4.29
N THR A 99 2.55 12.83 -4.14
CA THR A 99 3.24 13.17 -2.88
C THR A 99 2.30 13.15 -1.66
N LEU A 100 1.05 13.54 -1.83
CA LEU A 100 0.06 13.50 -0.76
C LEU A 100 -0.68 12.15 -0.66
N HIS A 101 -1.14 11.61 -1.80
CA HIS A 101 -2.00 10.43 -1.83
C HIS A 101 -1.17 9.15 -1.87
N ASN A 102 -1.30 8.32 -0.85
CA ASN A 102 -0.65 7.01 -0.79
C ASN A 102 -1.48 5.96 -1.57
N ASP A 103 -1.79 6.26 -2.83
CA ASP A 103 -2.52 5.34 -3.68
C ASP A 103 -1.54 4.40 -4.40
N PHE A 104 -1.88 3.12 -4.43
CA PHE A 104 -1.13 2.08 -5.12
C PHE A 104 -2.10 1.04 -5.70
N SER A 105 -1.61 0.16 -6.53
CA SER A 105 -2.37 -1.01 -6.98
C SER A 105 -1.59 -2.28 -6.69
N ILE A 106 -2.30 -3.35 -6.34
CA ILE A 106 -1.76 -4.70 -6.22
C ILE A 106 -2.48 -5.57 -7.25
N ARG A 107 -1.73 -6.26 -8.12
CA ARG A 107 -2.30 -7.05 -9.23
C ARG A 107 -3.30 -6.26 -10.09
N GLY A 108 -3.04 -4.95 -10.29
CA GLY A 108 -3.91 -4.05 -11.05
C GLY A 108 -5.13 -3.50 -10.29
N LEU A 109 -5.45 -4.03 -9.12
CA LEU A 109 -6.56 -3.60 -8.29
C LEU A 109 -6.13 -2.47 -7.37
N LYS A 110 -6.90 -1.37 -7.36
CA LYS A 110 -6.58 -0.17 -6.60
C LYS A 110 -6.66 -0.41 -5.09
N SER A 111 -5.68 0.11 -4.38
CA SER A 111 -5.65 0.26 -2.93
C SER A 111 -5.21 1.67 -2.56
N THR A 112 -5.48 2.09 -1.34
CA THR A 112 -5.12 3.42 -0.83
C THR A 112 -4.43 3.31 0.52
N GLY A 113 -3.82 4.40 0.99
CA GLY A 113 -3.25 4.43 2.34
C GLY A 113 -4.24 4.06 3.44
N SER A 114 -5.53 4.34 3.27
CA SER A 114 -6.57 3.94 4.23
C SER A 114 -6.86 2.43 4.24
N SER A 115 -6.40 1.70 3.23
CA SER A 115 -6.49 0.23 3.18
C SER A 115 -5.36 -0.49 3.93
N LEU A 116 -4.40 0.26 4.50
CA LEU A 116 -3.30 -0.29 5.27
C LEU A 116 -3.74 -0.74 6.65
N TYR A 117 -3.20 -1.86 7.08
CA TYR A 117 -3.31 -2.36 8.45
C TYR A 117 -2.13 -1.86 9.29
N VAL A 118 -2.33 -1.74 10.59
CA VAL A 118 -1.28 -1.48 11.56
C VAL A 118 -1.37 -2.54 12.66
N ASN A 119 -0.33 -3.34 12.82
CA ASN A 119 -0.31 -4.46 13.76
C ASN A 119 -1.54 -5.38 13.62
N GLY A 120 -1.97 -5.64 12.37
CA GLY A 120 -3.16 -6.43 12.07
C GLY A 120 -4.51 -5.72 12.27
N ILE A 121 -4.54 -4.45 12.68
CA ILE A 121 -5.76 -3.67 12.90
C ILE A 121 -6.07 -2.84 11.65
N PRO A 122 -7.25 -3.00 11.01
CA PRO A 122 -7.66 -2.24 9.84
C PRO A 122 -8.07 -0.79 10.16
N GLY A 123 -8.05 0.08 9.16
CA GLY A 123 -8.64 1.43 9.24
C GLY A 123 -7.87 2.43 10.09
N LEU A 124 -6.64 2.14 10.46
CA LEU A 124 -5.84 3.01 11.32
C LEU A 124 -4.95 3.97 10.55
N MET A 125 -4.60 3.67 9.30
CA MET A 125 -3.82 4.58 8.47
C MET A 125 -4.70 5.56 7.71
N THR A 126 -4.08 6.64 7.28
CA THR A 126 -4.70 7.67 6.46
C THR A 126 -4.42 7.42 4.98
N GLN A 127 -5.35 7.79 4.12
CA GLN A 127 -5.13 7.85 2.67
C GLN A 127 -3.96 8.79 2.32
N PHE A 128 -3.67 9.74 3.21
CA PHE A 128 -2.73 10.82 2.97
C PHE A 128 -1.51 10.66 3.86
N TRP A 129 -0.35 10.39 3.27
CA TRP A 129 0.92 10.30 3.95
C TRP A 129 0.99 9.29 5.11
N ALA A 130 1.16 8.03 4.82
CA ALA A 130 1.44 7.01 5.84
C ALA A 130 2.90 7.12 6.33
N PRO A 131 3.14 7.16 7.66
CA PRO A 131 4.48 7.31 8.23
C PRO A 131 5.26 6.00 8.18
N SER A 132 5.91 5.69 7.06
CA SER A 132 6.65 4.44 6.89
C SER A 132 7.81 4.24 7.88
N TYR A 133 8.35 5.31 8.44
CA TYR A 133 9.47 5.26 9.40
C TYR A 133 9.14 4.62 10.75
N ILE A 134 7.84 4.48 11.09
CA ILE A 134 7.42 3.78 12.32
C ILE A 134 7.37 2.27 12.15
N ALA A 135 7.46 1.77 10.92
CA ALA A 135 7.36 0.36 10.63
C ALA A 135 8.72 -0.34 10.78
N GLU A 136 8.74 -1.46 11.47
CA GLU A 136 9.81 -2.44 11.47
C GLU A 136 9.74 -3.29 10.20
N ASP A 137 8.51 -3.72 9.85
CA ASP A 137 8.21 -4.46 8.64
C ASP A 137 6.97 -3.92 7.94
N ILE A 138 6.92 -4.09 6.62
CA ILE A 138 5.72 -3.94 5.80
C ILE A 138 5.45 -5.28 5.14
N GLN A 139 4.37 -5.92 5.56
CA GLN A 139 3.97 -7.26 5.13
C GLN A 139 2.87 -7.19 4.08
N PHE A 140 3.00 -7.99 3.02
CA PHE A 140 2.03 -8.10 1.94
C PHE A 140 1.41 -9.50 1.89
N ILE A 141 0.10 -9.56 1.63
CA ILE A 141 -0.59 -10.73 1.10
C ILE A 141 -1.25 -10.30 -0.20
N SER A 142 -0.87 -10.91 -1.32
CA SER A 142 -1.45 -10.59 -2.63
C SER A 142 -2.81 -11.25 -2.81
N GLY A 143 -3.77 -10.52 -3.37
CA GLY A 143 -5.14 -10.97 -3.64
C GLY A 143 -6.13 -10.79 -2.49
N PRO A 144 -7.44 -11.02 -2.74
CA PRO A 144 -8.50 -10.87 -1.75
C PRO A 144 -8.36 -11.91 -0.63
N ASN A 145 -8.49 -11.51 0.64
CA ASN A 145 -8.21 -12.38 1.80
C ASN A 145 -9.15 -12.12 3.00
N SER A 146 -10.39 -11.67 2.79
CA SER A 146 -11.30 -11.37 3.90
C SER A 146 -11.58 -12.57 4.82
N GLY A 147 -11.52 -13.80 4.31
CA GLY A 147 -11.74 -15.02 5.10
C GLY A 147 -10.75 -15.21 6.25
N ILE A 148 -9.57 -14.60 6.17
CA ILE A 148 -8.53 -14.65 7.22
C ILE A 148 -8.16 -13.28 7.76
N SER A 149 -8.46 -12.19 7.06
CA SER A 149 -8.11 -10.83 7.50
C SER A 149 -9.18 -10.14 8.32
N GLY A 150 -10.40 -10.69 8.36
CA GLY A 150 -11.53 -10.07 9.05
C GLY A 150 -12.19 -8.94 8.25
N LEU A 151 -12.68 -7.91 8.93
CA LEU A 151 -13.37 -6.78 8.32
C LEU A 151 -12.51 -6.04 7.29
N PRO A 152 -13.13 -5.47 6.24
CA PRO A 152 -12.41 -4.68 5.24
C PRO A 152 -11.68 -3.51 5.90
N SER A 153 -10.48 -3.23 5.41
CA SER A 153 -9.59 -2.22 5.97
C SER A 153 -10.06 -0.79 5.75
N SER A 154 -10.91 -0.55 4.77
CA SER A 154 -11.29 0.80 4.36
C SER A 154 -12.79 0.95 4.16
N TYR A 155 -13.31 2.11 4.57
CA TYR A 155 -14.65 2.57 4.28
C TYR A 155 -14.76 3.19 2.87
N GLU A 156 -13.63 3.53 2.22
CA GLU A 156 -13.60 4.17 0.91
C GLU A 156 -13.41 3.16 -0.23
N THR A 157 -12.51 2.21 -0.04
CA THR A 157 -12.19 1.20 -1.06
C THR A 157 -11.87 -0.13 -0.40
N SER A 158 -12.26 -1.23 -1.03
CA SER A 158 -11.84 -2.55 -0.57
C SER A 158 -10.35 -2.77 -0.80
N SER A 159 -9.76 -3.67 -0.04
CA SER A 159 -8.41 -4.20 -0.29
C SER A 159 -8.46 -5.42 -1.22
N ALA A 160 -9.21 -5.32 -2.32
CA ALA A 160 -9.43 -6.42 -3.26
C ALA A 160 -8.12 -6.94 -3.89
N GLY A 161 -7.13 -6.07 -4.05
CA GLY A 161 -5.81 -6.45 -4.56
C GLY A 161 -4.91 -7.14 -3.56
N GLY A 162 -5.18 -7.00 -2.27
CA GLY A 162 -4.36 -7.58 -1.20
C GLY A 162 -4.33 -6.76 0.07
N ILE A 163 -3.59 -7.26 1.04
CA ILE A 163 -3.39 -6.64 2.35
C ILE A 163 -1.96 -6.12 2.44
N VAL A 164 -1.81 -4.93 3.02
CA VAL A 164 -0.53 -4.37 3.43
C VAL A 164 -0.60 -4.04 4.90
N ASN A 165 0.24 -4.69 5.71
CA ASN A 165 0.28 -4.54 7.16
C ASN A 165 1.59 -3.91 7.61
N PHE A 166 1.49 -2.83 8.36
CA PHE A 166 2.63 -2.22 9.05
C PHE A 166 2.81 -2.87 10.41
N VAL A 167 3.94 -3.50 10.63
CA VAL A 167 4.37 -3.95 11.96
C VAL A 167 5.12 -2.79 12.60
N SER A 168 4.62 -2.26 13.69
CA SER A 168 5.25 -1.13 14.37
C SER A 168 6.54 -1.54 15.09
N LYS A 169 7.54 -0.66 15.08
CA LYS A 169 8.79 -0.83 15.82
C LYS A 169 8.54 -1.00 17.31
N LYS A 170 9.19 -1.99 17.91
CA LYS A 170 9.19 -2.26 19.36
C LYS A 170 10.59 -2.09 19.93
N ALA A 171 10.67 -1.95 21.26
CA ALA A 171 11.95 -1.95 21.96
C ALA A 171 12.63 -3.32 21.84
N THR A 172 13.92 -3.32 21.58
CA THR A 172 14.77 -4.53 21.57
C THR A 172 15.42 -4.73 22.94
N ASP A 173 16.04 -5.89 23.16
CA ASP A 173 16.74 -6.15 24.41
C ASP A 173 17.99 -5.27 24.58
N ASN A 174 18.53 -4.75 23.48
CA ASN A 174 19.56 -3.73 23.48
C ASN A 174 18.92 -2.33 23.42
N ASP A 175 19.53 -1.39 24.10
CA ASP A 175 19.12 0.01 24.07
C ASP A 175 19.29 0.60 22.66
N ILE A 176 18.30 1.33 22.18
CA ILE A 176 18.33 2.04 20.91
C ILE A 176 18.41 3.54 21.19
N ASN A 177 19.41 4.19 20.61
CA ASN A 177 19.57 5.63 20.59
C ASN A 177 20.00 6.03 19.20
N ARG A 178 19.07 6.28 18.31
CA ARG A 178 19.36 6.60 16.92
C ARG A 178 18.91 8.02 16.59
N TYR A 179 19.82 8.79 16.04
CA TYR A 179 19.52 10.07 15.41
C TYR A 179 19.86 9.97 13.93
N LYS A 180 18.94 10.36 13.05
CA LYS A 180 19.16 10.40 11.61
C LYS A 180 18.78 11.77 11.08
N GLN A 181 19.72 12.38 10.34
CA GLN A 181 19.49 13.60 9.58
C GLN A 181 19.47 13.29 8.08
N THR A 182 18.57 13.94 7.33
CA THR A 182 18.46 13.84 5.89
C THR A 182 18.49 15.21 5.25
N PHE A 183 19.04 15.28 4.05
CA PHE A 183 18.95 16.43 3.16
C PHE A 183 18.52 15.94 1.80
N SER A 184 17.49 16.55 1.20
CA SER A 184 16.97 16.10 -0.09
C SER A 184 16.40 17.23 -0.94
N GLY A 185 16.20 16.94 -2.22
CA GLY A 185 15.62 17.88 -3.16
C GLY A 185 16.45 19.15 -3.32
N LYS A 186 15.80 20.31 -3.22
CA LYS A 186 16.48 21.62 -3.30
C LYS A 186 16.99 22.09 -1.95
N SER A 187 16.19 21.92 -0.88
CA SER A 187 16.56 22.34 0.48
C SER A 187 15.64 21.73 1.53
N SER A 188 15.23 20.49 1.37
CA SER A 188 14.41 19.79 2.38
C SER A 188 15.33 19.12 3.40
N PHE A 189 15.15 19.43 4.68
CA PHE A 189 15.84 18.81 5.79
C PHE A 189 14.86 17.92 6.55
N GLY A 190 15.35 16.76 7.00
CA GLY A 190 14.59 15.86 7.84
C GLY A 190 15.42 15.40 9.02
N GLU A 191 14.80 15.32 10.19
CA GLU A 191 15.37 14.79 11.42
C GLU A 191 14.48 13.69 11.96
N TYR A 192 15.10 12.59 12.36
CA TYR A 192 14.42 11.42 12.89
C TYR A 192 15.13 10.97 14.16
N ILE A 193 14.36 10.74 15.22
CA ILE A 193 14.84 10.20 16.48
C ILE A 193 14.14 8.85 16.71
N ASP A 194 14.91 7.85 17.11
CA ASP A 194 14.43 6.52 17.42
C ASP A 194 15.10 6.05 18.72
N ILE A 195 14.33 6.02 19.81
CA ILE A 195 14.78 5.66 21.15
C ILE A 195 14.00 4.44 21.64
N GLY A 196 14.71 3.39 22.05
CA GLY A 196 14.10 2.18 22.58
C GLY A 196 14.76 1.75 23.88
N ARG A 197 13.94 1.31 24.85
CA ARG A 197 14.39 0.82 26.15
C ARG A 197 13.50 -0.31 26.62
N ARG A 198 14.12 -1.30 27.27
CA ARG A 198 13.37 -2.32 28.01
C ARG A 198 13.67 -2.23 29.51
N PHE A 199 12.63 -2.50 30.31
CA PHE A 199 12.61 -2.40 31.76
C PHE A 199 12.06 -3.68 32.39
N GLY A 200 12.29 -3.82 33.72
CA GLY A 200 11.92 -5.00 34.50
C GLY A 200 13.07 -5.99 34.64
N GLU A 201 12.96 -6.95 35.57
CA GLU A 201 14.01 -7.93 35.85
C GLU A 201 14.30 -8.83 34.63
N ASN A 202 13.26 -9.15 33.85
CA ASN A 202 13.35 -9.98 32.64
C ASN A 202 13.16 -9.14 31.37
N LYS A 203 13.34 -7.81 31.43
CA LYS A 203 13.10 -6.89 30.29
C LYS A 203 11.69 -7.04 29.70
N GLU A 204 10.70 -7.33 30.55
CA GLU A 204 9.33 -7.60 30.13
C GLU A 204 8.61 -6.38 29.57
N TRP A 205 8.95 -5.15 30.00
CA TRP A 205 8.38 -3.90 29.52
C TRP A 205 9.29 -3.24 28.50
N GLY A 206 8.73 -2.85 27.36
CA GLY A 206 9.41 -2.10 26.31
C GLY A 206 8.76 -0.76 26.06
N VAL A 207 9.56 0.26 25.78
CA VAL A 207 9.11 1.58 25.28
C VAL A 207 9.97 1.95 24.10
N ARG A 208 9.35 2.29 22.95
CA ARG A 208 10.03 2.81 21.77
C ARG A 208 9.36 4.09 21.29
N ILE A 209 10.14 5.14 21.06
CA ILE A 209 9.67 6.42 20.57
C ILE A 209 10.34 6.70 19.24
N ASN A 210 9.52 7.03 18.24
CA ASN A 210 9.95 7.45 16.92
C ASN A 210 9.42 8.85 16.63
N THR A 211 10.29 9.75 16.18
CA THR A 211 9.89 11.09 15.75
C THR A 211 10.31 11.36 14.32
N GLU A 212 9.57 12.24 13.67
CA GLU A 212 9.89 12.82 12.37
C GLU A 212 9.70 14.32 12.44
N TRP A 213 10.67 15.05 11.98
CA TRP A 213 10.53 16.46 11.60
C TRP A 213 11.14 16.63 10.22
N LEU A 214 10.39 17.18 9.27
CA LEU A 214 10.82 17.44 7.92
C LEU A 214 10.29 18.80 7.48
N ASP A 215 11.16 19.62 6.90
CA ASP A 215 10.80 20.94 6.40
C ASP A 215 11.66 21.31 5.18
N GLY A 216 11.04 21.98 4.21
CA GLY A 216 11.74 22.64 3.11
C GLY A 216 11.27 22.27 1.72
N LYS A 217 12.08 22.68 0.74
CA LYS A 217 11.75 22.60 -0.68
C LYS A 217 12.12 21.24 -1.26
N THR A 218 11.12 20.57 -1.83
CA THR A 218 11.34 19.31 -2.55
C THR A 218 12.15 19.54 -3.85
N ALA A 219 12.35 18.50 -4.65
CA ALA A 219 13.00 18.63 -5.95
C ALA A 219 12.13 19.36 -7.00
N ILE A 220 10.85 19.58 -6.72
CA ILE A 220 9.91 20.28 -7.60
C ILE A 220 10.00 21.79 -7.34
N ASP A 221 9.91 22.61 -8.40
CA ASP A 221 9.91 24.08 -8.29
C ASP A 221 8.74 24.59 -7.46
N ASN A 222 8.98 25.54 -6.53
CA ASN A 222 7.94 26.13 -5.70
C ASN A 222 6.99 25.11 -5.05
N HIS A 223 7.58 24.05 -4.51
CA HIS A 223 6.87 22.98 -3.83
C HIS A 223 7.53 22.71 -2.50
N ASP A 224 6.86 23.13 -1.43
CA ASP A 224 7.33 23.05 -0.07
C ASP A 224 6.58 21.93 0.67
N MET A 225 7.27 21.24 1.58
CA MET A 225 6.70 20.17 2.39
C MET A 225 7.19 20.29 3.82
N GLU A 226 6.26 20.29 4.75
CA GLU A 226 6.49 20.21 6.18
C GLU A 226 5.80 18.97 6.74
N ALA A 227 6.52 18.15 7.50
CA ALA A 227 5.95 16.99 8.19
C ALA A 227 6.49 16.92 9.62
N GLN A 228 5.60 16.64 10.57
CA GLN A 228 5.93 16.42 11.96
C GLN A 228 5.21 15.18 12.46
N GLY A 229 5.91 14.36 13.23
CA GLY A 229 5.31 13.16 13.79
C GLY A 229 5.99 12.71 15.07
N ILE A 230 5.19 12.15 15.97
CA ILE A 230 5.66 11.47 17.16
C ILE A 230 4.82 10.21 17.37
N PHE A 231 5.49 9.08 17.55
CA PHE A 231 4.87 7.78 17.81
C PHE A 231 5.57 7.11 18.98
N ALA A 232 4.78 6.60 19.90
CA ALA A 232 5.25 5.84 21.05
C ALA A 232 4.64 4.45 21.00
N ASN A 233 5.47 3.44 21.12
CA ASN A 233 5.08 2.04 21.27
C ASN A 233 5.45 1.59 22.68
N ILE A 234 4.49 1.08 23.42
CA ILE A 234 4.68 0.48 24.75
C ILE A 234 4.31 -0.99 24.62
N ASP A 235 5.24 -1.88 24.93
CA ASP A 235 4.97 -3.31 24.87
C ASP A 235 5.29 -3.99 26.21
N HIS A 236 4.57 -5.07 26.46
CA HIS A 236 4.82 -6.00 27.55
C HIS A 236 4.89 -7.42 27.00
N LYS A 237 5.88 -8.20 27.42
CA LYS A 237 6.02 -9.61 27.05
C LYS A 237 6.45 -10.42 28.27
N ASP A 238 5.74 -11.50 28.55
CA ASP A 238 6.12 -12.54 29.49
C ASP A 238 5.79 -13.94 28.91
N ASP A 239 5.95 -15.01 29.69
CA ASP A 239 5.69 -16.38 29.22
C ASP A 239 4.24 -16.64 28.84
N ASN A 240 3.31 -15.88 29.41
CA ASN A 240 1.86 -16.10 29.27
C ASN A 240 1.17 -15.00 28.47
N SER A 241 1.74 -13.79 28.39
CA SER A 241 1.07 -12.64 27.79
C SER A 241 1.98 -11.81 26.91
N LYS A 242 1.37 -11.21 25.90
CA LYS A 242 1.98 -10.17 25.06
C LYS A 242 0.99 -9.04 24.88
N SER A 243 1.43 -7.82 25.15
CA SER A 243 0.64 -6.61 24.91
C SER A 243 1.45 -5.61 24.11
N ASN A 244 0.79 -4.85 23.27
CA ASN A 244 1.42 -3.79 22.49
C ASN A 244 0.46 -2.62 22.36
N LEU A 245 0.90 -1.42 22.70
CA LEU A 245 0.16 -0.19 22.57
C LEU A 245 0.96 0.78 21.73
N LEU A 246 0.49 1.08 20.52
CA LEU A 246 1.01 2.13 19.66
C LEU A 246 0.11 3.36 19.76
N MET A 247 0.71 4.53 19.99
CA MET A 247 0.05 5.83 19.97
C MET A 247 0.85 6.77 19.09
N GLY A 248 0.19 7.63 18.32
CA GLY A 248 0.90 8.59 17.52
C GLY A 248 0.08 9.78 17.07
N TYR A 249 0.81 10.86 16.80
CA TYR A 249 0.31 12.07 16.17
C TYR A 249 1.14 12.40 14.95
N ARG A 250 0.48 12.97 13.94
CA ARG A 250 1.14 13.43 12.75
C ARG A 250 0.45 14.65 12.14
N HIS A 251 1.29 15.59 11.68
CA HIS A 251 0.91 16.74 10.87
C HIS A 251 1.72 16.77 9.58
N LEU A 252 1.09 17.12 8.48
CA LEU A 252 1.69 17.30 7.16
C LEU A 252 1.10 18.54 6.52
N ASN A 253 1.95 19.42 5.99
CA ASN A 253 1.57 20.49 5.10
C ASN A 253 2.36 20.39 3.79
N ILE A 254 1.66 20.46 2.65
CA ILE A 254 2.28 20.48 1.33
C ILE A 254 1.74 21.69 0.58
N GLU A 255 2.62 22.59 0.21
CA GLU A 255 2.33 23.72 -0.66
C GLU A 255 2.80 23.41 -2.08
N GLY A 256 1.96 23.71 -3.06
CA GLY A 256 2.27 23.53 -4.47
C GLY A 256 1.25 22.72 -5.23
N GLY A 257 1.58 22.44 -6.47
CA GLY A 257 0.66 21.96 -7.48
C GLY A 257 0.33 20.49 -7.42
N ALA A 258 -0.74 20.17 -8.12
CA ALA A 258 -1.14 18.82 -8.39
C ALA A 258 -0.20 18.14 -9.39
N ARG A 259 -0.06 16.82 -9.23
CA ARG A 259 0.64 15.97 -10.20
C ARG A 259 -0.30 14.95 -10.85
N TRP A 260 -1.58 15.16 -10.65
CA TRP A 260 -2.66 14.32 -11.16
C TRP A 260 -3.42 15.05 -12.25
N PHE A 261 -3.52 14.42 -13.42
CA PHE A 261 -4.13 14.99 -14.63
C PHE A 261 -5.21 14.06 -15.16
N THR A 262 -6.11 14.61 -15.95
CA THR A 262 -7.15 13.84 -16.64
C THR A 262 -7.33 14.33 -18.06
N LEU A 263 -7.78 13.44 -18.94
CA LEU A 263 -8.11 13.72 -20.34
C LEU A 263 -9.62 13.63 -20.58
N LYS A 264 -10.42 13.53 -19.51
CA LYS A 264 -11.87 13.33 -19.62
C LYS A 264 -12.66 14.63 -19.51
N ASN A 265 -13.70 14.74 -20.33
CA ASN A 265 -14.71 15.79 -20.23
C ASN A 265 -15.70 15.51 -19.08
N ALA A 266 -16.69 16.39 -18.90
CA ALA A 266 -17.73 16.28 -17.87
C ALA A 266 -18.56 14.97 -17.96
N ASN A 267 -18.66 14.38 -19.15
CA ASN A 267 -19.38 13.11 -19.39
C ASN A 267 -18.51 11.86 -19.21
N GLY A 268 -17.28 12.01 -18.71
CA GLY A 268 -16.37 10.91 -18.49
C GLY A 268 -15.69 10.34 -19.74
N LYS A 269 -15.99 10.87 -20.93
CA LYS A 269 -15.36 10.51 -22.21
C LYS A 269 -14.06 11.30 -22.42
N PRO A 270 -13.15 10.86 -23.31
CA PRO A 270 -12.02 11.69 -23.72
C PRO A 270 -12.50 13.06 -24.18
N VAL A 271 -11.73 14.12 -23.92
CA VAL A 271 -11.96 15.42 -24.54
C VAL A 271 -11.83 15.26 -26.04
N SER A 272 -12.72 15.88 -26.83
CA SER A 272 -12.80 15.68 -28.30
C SER A 272 -11.51 15.98 -29.05
N ASP A 273 -10.73 16.93 -28.54
CA ASP A 273 -9.48 17.40 -29.15
C ASP A 273 -8.23 16.65 -28.64
N ILE A 274 -8.44 15.51 -27.97
CA ILE A 274 -7.40 14.58 -27.52
C ILE A 274 -7.43 13.35 -28.44
N THR A 275 -6.40 13.20 -29.25
CA THR A 275 -6.18 12.04 -30.14
C THR A 275 -5.08 11.09 -29.66
N LYS A 276 -4.23 11.59 -28.77
CA LYS A 276 -3.15 10.82 -28.11
C LYS A 276 -2.87 11.37 -26.72
N VAL A 277 -2.26 10.58 -25.87
CA VAL A 277 -1.74 11.06 -24.59
C VAL A 277 -0.62 12.07 -24.87
N PRO A 278 -0.74 13.35 -24.43
CA PRO A 278 0.33 14.33 -24.61
C PRO A 278 1.64 13.86 -23.96
N SER A 279 2.77 14.30 -24.48
CA SER A 279 4.07 13.98 -23.88
C SER A 279 4.12 14.43 -22.43
N ALA A 280 4.79 13.67 -21.56
CA ALA A 280 4.97 14.08 -20.18
C ALA A 280 5.80 15.39 -20.13
N PRO A 281 5.31 16.42 -19.43
CA PRO A 281 6.06 17.66 -19.28
C PRO A 281 7.19 17.48 -18.26
N ASP A 282 7.99 18.53 -18.05
CA ASP A 282 9.09 18.55 -17.09
C ASP A 282 8.58 18.25 -15.66
N ALA A 283 8.98 17.13 -15.11
CA ALA A 283 8.59 16.68 -13.77
C ALA A 283 9.14 17.57 -12.64
N GLY A 284 10.18 18.35 -12.89
CA GLY A 284 10.73 19.33 -11.95
C GLY A 284 9.90 20.60 -11.82
N LYS A 285 8.95 20.85 -12.73
CA LYS A 285 8.08 22.01 -12.67
C LYS A 285 6.88 21.83 -11.76
N ASN A 286 6.47 22.93 -11.14
CA ASN A 286 5.23 23.00 -10.39
C ASN A 286 4.07 23.38 -11.32
N TYR A 287 3.09 22.51 -11.42
CA TYR A 287 1.87 22.73 -12.21
C TYR A 287 0.74 23.27 -11.32
N GLY A 288 1.06 24.09 -10.33
CA GLY A 288 0.14 24.74 -9.42
C GLY A 288 0.23 26.27 -9.54
N ILE A 289 -0.61 26.91 -8.75
CA ILE A 289 -0.61 28.36 -8.53
C ILE A 289 -0.41 28.63 -7.05
N PRO A 290 0.04 29.82 -6.65
CA PRO A 290 0.14 30.21 -5.23
C PRO A 290 -1.16 29.99 -4.47
N GLY A 291 -1.08 29.50 -3.24
CA GLY A 291 -2.21 29.21 -2.36
C GLY A 291 -2.83 27.82 -2.53
N LEU A 292 -2.37 27.00 -3.48
CA LEU A 292 -2.70 25.58 -3.48
C LEU A 292 -1.92 24.91 -2.34
N ALA A 293 -2.66 24.39 -1.38
CA ALA A 293 -2.07 23.73 -0.21
C ALA A 293 -2.92 22.55 0.22
N LYS A 294 -2.28 21.60 0.88
CA LYS A 294 -2.90 20.41 1.46
C LYS A 294 -2.32 20.19 2.83
N GLU A 295 -3.17 20.29 3.83
CA GLU A 295 -2.81 20.09 5.23
C GLU A 295 -3.54 18.86 5.74
N ALA A 296 -2.81 17.92 6.34
CA ALA A 296 -3.34 16.72 6.96
C ALA A 296 -2.83 16.59 8.39
N GLU A 297 -3.72 16.34 9.33
CA GLU A 297 -3.36 16.00 10.72
C GLU A 297 -4.09 14.74 11.14
N GLY A 298 -3.48 13.95 12.03
CA GLY A 298 -4.10 12.73 12.50
C GLY A 298 -3.51 12.16 13.77
N TYR A 299 -4.33 11.36 14.44
CA TYR A 299 -3.99 10.60 15.63
C TYR A 299 -4.29 9.13 15.38
N ILE A 300 -3.40 8.26 15.88
CA ILE A 300 -3.57 6.81 15.85
C ILE A 300 -3.41 6.24 17.25
N PHE A 301 -4.19 5.21 17.53
CA PHE A 301 -4.10 4.39 18.71
C PHE A 301 -4.37 2.95 18.32
N ALA A 302 -3.47 2.03 18.64
CA ALA A 302 -3.58 0.61 18.35
C ALA A 302 -3.16 -0.21 19.56
N LEU A 303 -4.06 -1.03 20.08
CA LEU A 303 -3.82 -1.95 21.18
C LEU A 303 -3.97 -3.38 20.68
N ASN A 304 -2.96 -4.20 20.94
CA ASN A 304 -3.00 -5.63 20.75
C ASN A 304 -2.69 -6.32 22.09
N HIS A 305 -3.42 -7.37 22.42
CA HIS A 305 -3.18 -8.19 23.59
C HIS A 305 -3.42 -9.66 23.28
N GLU A 306 -2.52 -10.52 23.76
CA GLU A 306 -2.65 -11.97 23.73
C GLU A 306 -2.38 -12.53 25.13
N GLN A 307 -3.18 -13.50 25.57
CA GLN A 307 -3.03 -14.16 26.86
C GLN A 307 -3.23 -15.67 26.72
N LYS A 308 -2.24 -16.46 27.10
CA LYS A 308 -2.39 -17.91 27.27
C LYS A 308 -3.26 -18.18 28.50
N PHE A 309 -4.20 -19.08 28.40
CA PHE A 309 -5.06 -19.48 29.51
C PHE A 309 -5.10 -21.00 29.75
N ALA A 310 -4.60 -21.78 28.78
CA ALA A 310 -4.38 -23.21 28.87
C ALA A 310 -3.27 -23.61 27.91
N ASP A 311 -2.76 -24.84 28.03
CA ASP A 311 -1.76 -25.39 27.12
C ASP A 311 -2.33 -25.44 25.68
N GLY A 312 -1.61 -24.83 24.73
CA GLY A 312 -2.05 -24.67 23.34
C GLY A 312 -3.19 -23.66 23.12
N TRP A 313 -3.73 -23.00 24.16
CA TRP A 313 -4.85 -22.09 24.03
C TRP A 313 -4.52 -20.68 24.50
N LYS A 314 -4.89 -19.69 23.68
CA LYS A 314 -4.80 -18.27 24.01
C LYS A 314 -6.07 -17.53 23.57
N TRP A 315 -6.40 -16.46 24.26
CA TRP A 315 -7.32 -15.45 23.75
C TRP A 315 -6.54 -14.21 23.33
N PHE A 316 -7.12 -13.43 22.44
CA PHE A 316 -6.54 -12.18 21.99
C PHE A 316 -7.61 -11.10 21.85
N ALA A 317 -7.19 -9.85 22.04
CA ALA A 317 -8.02 -8.66 21.86
C ALA A 317 -7.25 -7.58 21.13
N ASN A 318 -7.89 -6.98 20.14
CA ASN A 318 -7.34 -5.87 19.38
C ASN A 318 -8.32 -4.70 19.45
N ALA A 319 -7.79 -3.47 19.63
CA ALA A 319 -8.58 -2.25 19.59
C ALA A 319 -7.83 -1.15 18.86
N GLY A 320 -8.55 -0.34 18.09
CA GLY A 320 -7.96 0.73 17.31
C GLY A 320 -8.81 1.98 17.25
N TYR A 321 -8.15 3.13 17.17
CA TYR A 321 -8.76 4.43 16.91
C TYR A 321 -7.89 5.24 15.96
N ASN A 322 -8.54 5.89 15.01
CA ASN A 322 -7.90 6.81 14.09
C ASN A 322 -8.77 8.05 13.91
N TYR A 323 -8.12 9.21 13.97
CA TYR A 323 -8.70 10.50 13.60
C TYR A 323 -7.84 11.12 12.51
N ASN A 324 -8.45 11.56 11.43
CA ASN A 324 -7.80 12.34 10.39
C ASN A 324 -8.62 13.54 10.00
N LYS A 325 -7.95 14.68 9.80
CA LYS A 325 -8.50 15.89 9.22
C LYS A 325 -7.63 16.30 8.04
N LEU A 326 -8.25 16.56 6.93
CA LEU A 326 -7.61 16.98 5.69
C LEU A 326 -8.27 18.27 5.18
N ASN A 327 -7.49 19.31 5.04
CA ASN A 327 -7.84 20.56 4.38
C ASN A 327 -7.16 20.61 3.01
N ARG A 328 -7.88 21.01 1.97
CA ARG A 328 -7.31 21.09 0.62
C ARG A 328 -7.82 22.31 -0.12
N ASN A 329 -6.90 23.10 -0.65
CA ASN A 329 -7.12 24.02 -1.75
C ASN A 329 -6.55 23.40 -3.00
N ILE A 330 -7.38 23.04 -3.95
CA ILE A 330 -7.03 22.18 -5.09
C ILE A 330 -7.66 22.64 -6.39
N ILE A 331 -7.25 22.00 -7.47
CA ILE A 331 -7.76 22.25 -8.81
C ILE A 331 -8.74 21.14 -9.19
N GLY A 332 -9.87 21.52 -9.77
CA GLY A 332 -10.90 20.60 -10.21
C GLY A 332 -11.57 19.81 -9.10
N ALA A 333 -12.51 18.96 -9.43
CA ALA A 333 -13.34 18.21 -8.46
C ALA A 333 -12.58 17.11 -7.70
N SER A 334 -11.35 16.77 -8.12
CA SER A 334 -10.59 15.65 -7.56
C SER A 334 -9.09 15.91 -7.53
N SER A 335 -8.64 17.13 -7.41
CA SER A 335 -7.22 17.53 -7.49
C SER A 335 -6.60 17.29 -8.88
N ASN A 336 -7.41 17.20 -9.93
CA ASN A 336 -6.96 16.83 -11.27
C ASN A 336 -6.99 18.02 -12.21
N PHE A 337 -5.89 18.19 -12.93
CA PHE A 337 -5.89 19.06 -14.12
C PHE A 337 -6.53 18.36 -15.31
N THR A 338 -7.46 19.00 -15.98
CA THR A 338 -7.95 18.54 -17.28
C THR A 338 -7.10 19.13 -18.40
N ILE A 339 -6.46 18.25 -19.14
CA ILE A 339 -5.79 18.59 -20.39
C ILE A 339 -6.86 18.57 -21.48
N ILE A 340 -7.02 19.66 -22.21
CA ILE A 340 -8.16 19.89 -23.11
C ILE A 340 -7.84 19.67 -24.59
N ASN A 341 -6.58 19.47 -24.97
CA ASN A 341 -6.17 19.15 -26.35
C ASN A 341 -4.77 18.49 -26.38
N ASP A 342 -4.38 18.00 -27.55
CA ASP A 342 -3.07 17.37 -27.79
C ASP A 342 -1.87 18.31 -27.60
N LYS A 343 -2.08 19.64 -27.56
CA LYS A 343 -1.04 20.65 -27.34
C LYS A 343 -0.74 20.86 -25.87
N GLY A 344 -1.52 20.26 -24.98
CA GLY A 344 -1.32 20.34 -23.54
C GLY A 344 -1.95 21.56 -22.85
N ASP A 345 -2.95 22.19 -23.48
CA ASP A 345 -3.70 23.29 -22.85
C ASP A 345 -4.53 22.78 -21.69
N ILE A 346 -4.64 23.60 -20.65
CA ILE A 346 -5.31 23.30 -19.39
C ILE A 346 -6.35 24.37 -19.08
N ALA A 347 -7.53 23.93 -18.62
CA ALA A 347 -8.55 24.82 -18.06
C ALA A 347 -9.32 24.11 -16.95
N ASN A 348 -9.31 24.67 -15.73
CA ASN A 348 -9.99 24.10 -14.58
C ASN A 348 -10.44 25.15 -13.58
N ASN A 349 -11.53 24.87 -12.87
CA ASN A 349 -11.97 25.64 -11.73
C ASN A 349 -11.19 25.23 -10.46
N LEU A 350 -11.09 26.13 -9.50
CA LEU A 350 -10.55 25.87 -8.20
C LEU A 350 -11.61 25.27 -7.27
N MET A 351 -11.16 24.53 -6.27
CA MET A 351 -11.99 23.95 -5.24
C MET A 351 -11.30 23.97 -3.88
N SER A 352 -12.05 24.32 -2.84
CA SER A 352 -11.63 24.04 -1.45
C SER A 352 -12.50 22.96 -0.84
N THR A 353 -11.89 22.08 -0.06
CA THR A 353 -12.60 20.99 0.62
C THR A 353 -11.96 20.64 1.94
N GLN A 354 -12.77 20.14 2.85
CA GLN A 354 -12.31 19.57 4.12
C GLN A 354 -12.92 18.19 4.30
N THR A 355 -12.12 17.24 4.78
CA THR A 355 -12.60 15.91 5.17
C THR A 355 -12.13 15.61 6.58
N VAL A 356 -13.03 15.10 7.43
CA VAL A 356 -12.69 14.61 8.76
C VAL A 356 -13.20 13.18 8.87
N THR A 357 -12.31 12.25 9.23
CA THR A 357 -12.66 10.84 9.42
C THR A 357 -12.35 10.40 10.85
N LYS A 358 -13.20 9.54 11.40
CA LYS A 358 -12.99 8.86 12.67
C LYS A 358 -13.27 7.40 12.49
N ASN A 359 -12.31 6.57 12.84
CA ASN A 359 -12.41 5.12 12.72
C ASN A 359 -12.19 4.49 14.09
N TYR A 360 -13.00 3.50 14.43
CA TYR A 360 -12.88 2.68 15.63
C TYR A 360 -12.92 1.22 15.21
N TYR A 361 -12.11 0.41 15.84
CA TYR A 361 -12.08 -1.03 15.65
C TYR A 361 -11.97 -1.76 16.97
N ALA A 362 -12.64 -2.89 17.10
CA ALA A 362 -12.49 -3.82 18.20
C ALA A 362 -12.61 -5.26 17.70
N GLN A 363 -11.75 -6.13 18.20
CA GLN A 363 -11.76 -7.56 17.90
C GLN A 363 -11.46 -8.36 19.17
N LEU A 364 -12.15 -9.48 19.32
CA LEU A 364 -11.89 -10.48 20.35
C LEU A 364 -11.85 -11.86 19.71
N GLY A 365 -10.89 -12.69 20.09
CA GLY A 365 -10.79 -14.03 19.54
C GLY A 365 -10.11 -15.03 20.49
N ILE A 366 -10.18 -16.27 20.08
CA ILE A 366 -9.54 -17.42 20.73
C ILE A 366 -8.79 -18.19 19.64
N ASN A 367 -7.56 -18.57 19.96
CA ASN A 367 -6.76 -19.48 19.14
C ASN A 367 -6.43 -20.73 19.96
N GLY A 368 -6.57 -21.89 19.34
CA GLY A 368 -6.30 -23.18 19.96
C GLY A 368 -5.49 -24.09 19.07
N GLN A 369 -4.45 -24.71 19.64
CA GLN A 369 -3.62 -25.71 19.00
C GLN A 369 -3.81 -27.05 19.69
N PHE A 370 -4.21 -28.07 18.96
CA PHE A 370 -4.47 -29.40 19.48
C PHE A 370 -4.28 -30.49 18.41
N LYS A 371 -4.26 -31.76 18.84
CA LYS A 371 -4.14 -32.92 17.94
C LYS A 371 -5.39 -33.78 17.96
N THR A 372 -5.79 -34.30 16.79
CA THR A 372 -6.81 -35.33 16.65
C THR A 372 -6.19 -36.49 15.89
N GLY A 373 -5.72 -37.50 16.63
CA GLY A 373 -4.88 -38.57 16.05
C GLY A 373 -3.56 -37.98 15.53
N ASP A 374 -3.27 -38.19 14.26
CA ASP A 374 -2.08 -37.67 13.59
C ASP A 374 -2.25 -36.28 12.99
N LEU A 375 -3.46 -35.69 13.09
CA LEU A 375 -3.76 -34.36 12.59
C LEU A 375 -3.45 -33.30 13.65
N GLU A 376 -2.72 -32.28 13.27
CA GLU A 376 -2.49 -31.09 14.08
C GLU A 376 -3.39 -29.98 13.61
N HIS A 377 -4.13 -29.35 14.54
CA HIS A 377 -5.07 -28.26 14.29
C HIS A 377 -4.53 -26.96 14.89
N ASP A 378 -4.68 -25.86 14.13
CA ASP A 378 -4.50 -24.49 14.60
C ASP A 378 -5.79 -23.72 14.28
N VAL A 379 -6.71 -23.70 15.26
CA VAL A 379 -8.07 -23.16 15.11
C VAL A 379 -8.14 -21.76 15.67
N THR A 380 -8.73 -20.82 14.92
CA THR A 380 -9.00 -19.47 15.39
C THR A 380 -10.48 -19.13 15.18
N LEU A 381 -11.11 -18.64 16.24
CA LEU A 381 -12.43 -18.03 16.23
C LEU A 381 -12.29 -16.57 16.67
N ALA A 382 -12.81 -15.63 15.89
CA ALA A 382 -12.75 -14.20 16.21
C ALA A 382 -14.07 -13.50 15.84
N ALA A 383 -14.42 -12.48 16.62
CA ALA A 383 -15.48 -11.53 16.31
C ALA A 383 -14.90 -10.13 16.29
N ASP A 384 -15.30 -9.32 15.31
CA ASP A 384 -14.83 -7.96 15.14
C ASP A 384 -15.96 -6.97 14.83
N LYS A 385 -15.71 -5.71 15.17
CA LYS A 385 -16.62 -4.60 14.90
C LYS A 385 -15.82 -3.33 14.59
N ALA A 386 -16.30 -2.61 13.56
CA ALA A 386 -15.72 -1.31 13.18
C ALA A 386 -16.82 -0.25 13.03
N TRP A 387 -16.47 0.99 13.37
CA TRP A 387 -17.32 2.16 13.18
C TRP A 387 -16.52 3.24 12.47
N HIS A 388 -17.10 3.80 11.43
CA HIS A 388 -16.51 4.90 10.67
C HIS A 388 -17.47 6.08 10.64
N SER A 389 -16.91 7.29 10.74
CA SER A 389 -17.66 8.52 10.57
C SER A 389 -16.88 9.46 9.67
N ILE A 390 -17.54 9.94 8.63
CA ILE A 390 -16.97 10.81 7.62
C ILE A 390 -17.71 12.13 7.62
N LYS A 391 -16.99 13.24 7.78
CA LYS A 391 -17.49 14.58 7.50
C LYS A 391 -16.81 15.10 6.24
N GLY A 392 -17.57 15.68 5.34
CA GLY A 392 -17.07 16.35 4.15
C GLY A 392 -17.45 17.83 4.14
N ALA A 393 -16.91 18.63 3.24
CA ALA A 393 -17.23 20.05 3.10
C ALA A 393 -18.75 20.27 2.92
N LYS A 394 -19.35 21.15 3.75
CA LYS A 394 -20.75 21.57 3.62
C LYS A 394 -20.99 22.28 2.30
N ASP A 395 -20.08 23.16 1.94
CA ASP A 395 -20.07 23.90 0.68
C ASP A 395 -18.82 23.52 -0.10
N MET A 396 -19.02 22.96 -1.27
CA MET A 396 -17.93 22.68 -2.22
C MET A 396 -17.99 23.75 -3.29
N TYR A 397 -17.17 24.77 -3.15
CA TYR A 397 -17.00 25.80 -4.17
C TYR A 397 -16.25 25.18 -5.36
N LYS A 398 -16.99 24.70 -6.35
CA LYS A 398 -16.46 24.05 -7.57
C LYS A 398 -17.02 24.63 -8.87
N ASP A 399 -17.84 25.65 -8.76
CA ASP A 399 -18.61 26.30 -9.84
C ASP A 399 -17.84 27.43 -10.55
N GLY A 400 -16.55 27.61 -10.21
CA GLY A 400 -15.73 28.71 -10.69
C GLY A 400 -15.77 29.95 -9.81
N SER A 401 -16.60 29.98 -8.74
CA SER A 401 -16.70 31.13 -7.84
C SER A 401 -15.38 31.44 -7.10
N MET A 402 -14.49 30.46 -6.96
CA MET A 402 -13.15 30.61 -6.37
C MET A 402 -12.06 30.99 -7.39
N GLY A 403 -12.44 31.21 -8.63
CA GLY A 403 -11.52 31.41 -9.72
C GLY A 403 -11.19 30.14 -10.50
N SER A 404 -10.31 30.28 -11.45
CA SER A 404 -9.91 29.21 -12.36
C SER A 404 -8.41 29.20 -12.60
N VAL A 405 -7.95 28.10 -13.18
CA VAL A 405 -6.58 27.93 -13.66
C VAL A 405 -6.62 27.69 -15.15
N ALA A 406 -5.77 28.37 -15.88
CA ALA A 406 -5.59 28.21 -17.32
C ALA A 406 -4.10 28.20 -17.66
N GLY A 407 -3.77 27.80 -18.89
CA GLY A 407 -2.42 27.79 -19.40
C GLY A 407 -2.11 26.55 -20.21
N ASN A 408 -0.83 26.18 -20.23
CA ASN A 408 -0.34 25.06 -21.00
C ASN A 408 0.75 24.31 -20.25
N LEU A 409 0.77 22.99 -20.35
CA LEU A 409 1.73 22.10 -19.69
C LEU A 409 3.20 22.44 -19.98
N TYR A 410 3.48 23.02 -21.15
CA TYR A 410 4.85 23.29 -21.58
C TYR A 410 5.24 24.77 -21.46
N ASN A 411 4.25 25.68 -21.43
CA ASN A 411 4.45 27.12 -21.49
C ASN A 411 4.12 27.86 -20.16
N GLY A 412 3.54 27.15 -19.19
CA GLY A 412 3.19 27.71 -17.89
C GLY A 412 1.70 27.79 -17.64
N ILE A 413 1.37 27.91 -16.35
CA ILE A 413 0.00 27.91 -15.81
C ILE A 413 -0.18 29.15 -14.95
N TYR A 414 -1.37 29.76 -15.01
CA TYR A 414 -1.73 30.94 -14.23
C TYR A 414 -3.15 30.83 -13.67
N GLY A 415 -3.39 31.52 -12.57
CA GLY A 415 -4.70 31.61 -11.93
C GLY A 415 -5.42 32.90 -12.29
N VAL A 416 -6.75 32.85 -12.32
CA VAL A 416 -7.63 33.98 -12.57
C VAL A 416 -8.68 34.08 -11.47
N GLY A 417 -8.78 35.21 -10.80
CA GLY A 417 -9.80 35.50 -9.79
C GLY A 417 -9.69 34.58 -8.55
N VAL A 418 -8.48 34.21 -8.15
CA VAL A 418 -8.22 33.18 -7.13
C VAL A 418 -8.50 33.68 -5.73
N TRP A 419 -9.33 32.95 -4.98
CA TRP A 419 -9.46 33.07 -3.53
C TRP A 419 -9.84 31.73 -2.89
N PHE A 420 -9.54 31.53 -1.61
CA PHE A 420 -9.79 30.29 -0.88
C PHE A 420 -10.61 30.56 0.38
N PRO A 421 -11.85 30.06 0.48
CA PRO A 421 -12.70 30.24 1.64
C PRO A 421 -12.32 29.28 2.76
N LYS A 422 -12.68 29.67 4.00
CA LYS A 422 -12.70 28.73 5.10
C LYS A 422 -13.85 27.76 4.92
N ILE A 423 -13.55 26.46 4.93
CA ILE A 423 -14.52 25.39 4.76
C ILE A 423 -14.97 24.83 6.11
N GLU A 424 -16.27 24.58 6.26
CA GLU A 424 -16.84 23.88 7.40
C GLU A 424 -17.21 22.45 7.02
N PRO A 425 -16.85 21.42 7.84
CA PRO A 425 -17.25 20.06 7.59
C PRO A 425 -18.66 19.77 8.13
N GLY A 426 -19.45 19.03 7.37
CA GLY A 426 -20.74 18.46 7.78
C GLY A 426 -20.74 16.95 7.64
N LEU A 427 -21.57 16.26 8.42
CA LEU A 427 -21.66 14.82 8.41
C LEU A 427 -22.08 14.30 7.04
N SER A 428 -21.30 13.35 6.49
CA SER A 428 -21.50 12.74 5.17
C SER A 428 -21.94 11.28 5.28
N SER A 429 -21.30 10.50 6.16
CA SER A 429 -21.58 9.08 6.33
C SER A 429 -21.27 8.62 7.76
N LYS A 430 -22.04 7.63 8.23
CA LYS A 430 -21.70 6.77 9.37
C LYS A 430 -21.84 5.33 8.92
N ASP A 431 -20.77 4.57 9.05
CA ASP A 431 -20.72 3.19 8.64
C ASP A 431 -20.44 2.31 9.87
N GLN A 432 -21.11 1.19 9.98
CA GLN A 432 -20.86 0.17 10.98
C GLN A 432 -20.63 -1.16 10.28
N TYR A 433 -19.63 -1.87 10.73
CA TYR A 433 -19.30 -3.22 10.25
C TYR A 433 -19.18 -4.15 11.44
N TRP A 434 -19.60 -5.38 11.28
CA TRP A 434 -19.30 -6.44 12.21
C TRP A 434 -19.03 -7.75 11.47
N GLY A 435 -18.25 -8.63 12.08
CA GLY A 435 -17.91 -9.89 11.48
C GLY A 435 -17.63 -10.99 12.50
N ILE A 436 -17.68 -12.21 12.01
CA ILE A 436 -17.26 -13.41 12.71
C ILE A 436 -16.40 -14.22 11.76
N SER A 437 -15.21 -14.58 12.21
CA SER A 437 -14.24 -15.41 11.49
C SER A 437 -14.06 -16.74 12.19
N LEU A 438 -14.02 -17.80 11.42
CA LEU A 438 -13.56 -19.12 11.86
C LEU A 438 -12.53 -19.63 10.86
N ALA A 439 -11.37 -20.05 11.34
CA ALA A 439 -10.36 -20.66 10.50
C ALA A 439 -9.68 -21.82 11.22
N ASP A 440 -9.31 -22.86 10.48
CA ASP A 440 -8.53 -24.01 10.93
C ASP A 440 -7.41 -24.30 9.93
N THR A 441 -6.21 -24.44 10.44
CA THR A 441 -5.07 -24.95 9.68
C THR A 441 -4.77 -26.35 10.14
N VAL A 442 -5.10 -27.35 9.31
CA VAL A 442 -4.90 -28.77 9.59
C VAL A 442 -3.61 -29.23 8.95
N LYS A 443 -2.66 -29.72 9.75
CA LYS A 443 -1.37 -30.26 9.30
C LYS A 443 -1.35 -31.78 9.43
N TYR A 444 -0.85 -32.44 8.38
CA TYR A 444 -0.60 -33.87 8.37
C TYR A 444 0.66 -34.17 7.56
N ASN A 445 1.71 -34.63 8.23
CA ASN A 445 3.02 -34.87 7.60
C ASN A 445 3.51 -33.63 6.81
N LYS A 446 3.64 -33.78 5.49
CA LYS A 446 4.12 -32.76 4.55
C LYS A 446 3.00 -31.91 3.94
N ALA A 447 1.77 -32.14 4.35
CA ALA A 447 0.58 -31.46 3.81
C ALA A 447 -0.07 -30.59 4.87
N GLN A 448 -0.60 -29.43 4.43
CA GLN A 448 -1.35 -28.52 5.26
C GLN A 448 -2.60 -28.05 4.49
N LEU A 449 -3.75 -28.06 5.17
CA LEU A 449 -5.02 -27.56 4.64
C LEU A 449 -5.49 -26.38 5.50
N LEU A 450 -5.62 -25.20 4.89
CA LEU A 450 -6.26 -24.03 5.48
C LEU A 450 -7.73 -24.00 5.09
N LEU A 451 -8.61 -23.87 6.05
CA LEU A 451 -10.05 -23.63 5.88
C LEU A 451 -10.42 -22.39 6.69
N GLY A 452 -10.88 -21.35 6.02
CA GLY A 452 -11.28 -20.09 6.65
C GLY A 452 -12.62 -19.59 6.11
N VAL A 453 -13.40 -18.96 6.95
CA VAL A 453 -14.63 -18.28 6.57
C VAL A 453 -14.82 -17.04 7.42
N HIS A 454 -15.20 -15.94 6.78
CA HIS A 454 -15.61 -14.71 7.46
C HIS A 454 -17.00 -14.31 7.01
N LYS A 455 -17.90 -14.10 7.98
CA LYS A 455 -19.22 -13.53 7.73
C LYS A 455 -19.19 -12.06 8.09
N HIS A 456 -19.49 -11.21 7.12
CA HIS A 456 -19.59 -9.76 7.28
C HIS A 456 -21.02 -9.29 7.33
N ALA A 457 -21.29 -8.21 8.07
CA ALA A 457 -22.45 -7.35 7.87
C ALA A 457 -22.01 -5.89 7.95
N ALA A 458 -22.61 -5.05 7.13
CA ALA A 458 -22.40 -3.62 7.07
C ALA A 458 -23.72 -2.87 7.13
N SER A 459 -23.77 -1.77 7.88
CA SER A 459 -24.87 -0.82 7.95
C SER A 459 -24.31 0.57 7.71
N VAL A 460 -24.82 1.26 6.69
CA VAL A 460 -24.29 2.53 6.19
C VAL A 460 -25.39 3.57 6.11
N ASP A 461 -25.23 4.66 6.87
CA ASP A 461 -26.08 5.84 6.80
C ASP A 461 -25.39 6.95 6.00
N SER A 462 -26.02 7.44 4.96
CA SER A 462 -25.63 8.63 4.21
C SER A 462 -26.36 9.86 4.72
N TYR A 463 -25.69 11.01 4.75
CA TYR A 463 -26.23 12.25 5.29
C TYR A 463 -26.12 13.41 4.30
N ASN A 464 -27.09 14.30 4.33
CA ASN A 464 -26.95 15.63 3.72
C ASN A 464 -26.00 16.47 4.57
N LYS A 465 -24.87 16.85 4.04
CA LYS A 465 -23.79 17.55 4.76
C LYS A 465 -24.21 18.89 5.38
N LYS A 466 -25.21 19.59 4.80
CA LYS A 466 -25.69 20.90 5.30
C LYS A 466 -26.68 20.75 6.45
N THR A 467 -27.63 19.81 6.31
CA THR A 467 -28.71 19.63 7.27
C THR A 467 -28.43 18.51 8.30
N GLU A 468 -27.43 17.70 8.03
CA GLU A 468 -27.06 16.49 8.78
C GLU A 468 -28.22 15.49 8.96
N LYS A 469 -29.22 15.54 8.06
CA LYS A 469 -30.32 14.57 8.01
C LYS A 469 -29.92 13.36 7.18
N VAL A 470 -30.38 12.18 7.58
CA VAL A 470 -30.20 10.94 6.82
C VAL A 470 -30.86 11.08 5.45
N THR A 471 -30.14 10.69 4.41
CA THR A 471 -30.57 10.72 2.99
C THR A 471 -30.63 9.32 2.39
N GLY A 472 -30.01 8.34 3.03
CA GLY A 472 -30.01 6.95 2.58
C GLY A 472 -29.48 6.03 3.67
N HIS A 473 -29.97 4.79 3.66
CA HIS A 473 -29.55 3.72 4.55
C HIS A 473 -29.34 2.43 3.74
N VAL A 474 -28.28 1.69 4.00
CA VAL A 474 -27.96 0.42 3.36
C VAL A 474 -27.53 -0.58 4.41
N ASP A 475 -28.23 -1.71 4.46
CA ASP A 475 -27.75 -2.92 5.14
C ASP A 475 -27.30 -3.95 4.12
N SER A 476 -26.17 -4.57 4.36
CA SER A 476 -25.63 -5.61 3.50
C SER A 476 -24.86 -6.67 4.29
N ASN A 477 -24.80 -7.88 3.77
CA ASN A 477 -24.04 -8.95 4.38
C ASN A 477 -23.42 -9.86 3.31
N ALA A 478 -22.32 -10.51 3.65
CA ALA A 478 -21.66 -11.47 2.79
C ALA A 478 -20.93 -12.53 3.61
N VAL A 479 -20.69 -13.67 2.98
CA VAL A 479 -19.80 -14.71 3.48
C VAL A 479 -18.64 -14.83 2.50
N CYS A 480 -17.40 -14.74 3.01
CA CYS A 480 -16.16 -14.82 2.26
C CYS A 480 -15.36 -16.03 2.73
N PRO A 481 -15.34 -17.12 1.97
CA PRO A 481 -14.50 -18.26 2.25
C PRO A 481 -13.05 -17.97 1.83
N THR A 482 -12.12 -18.62 2.52
CA THR A 482 -10.72 -18.74 2.12
C THR A 482 -10.31 -20.19 2.41
N TYR A 483 -9.75 -20.86 1.41
CA TYR A 483 -9.18 -22.17 1.61
C TYR A 483 -7.89 -22.31 0.80
N GLY A 484 -6.97 -23.07 1.35
CA GLY A 484 -5.66 -23.25 0.75
C GLY A 484 -5.07 -24.60 1.12
N PHE A 485 -4.29 -25.14 0.22
CA PHE A 485 -3.54 -26.37 0.39
C PHE A 485 -2.07 -26.08 0.17
N VAL A 486 -1.22 -26.57 1.07
CA VAL A 486 0.24 -26.51 0.97
C VAL A 486 0.79 -27.92 1.04
N TYR A 487 1.74 -28.23 0.16
CA TYR A 487 2.49 -29.47 0.17
C TYR A 487 3.99 -29.17 0.10
N GLN A 488 4.73 -29.66 1.09
CA GLN A 488 6.18 -29.49 1.20
C GLN A 488 6.87 -30.85 1.02
N PRO A 489 7.29 -31.21 -0.22
CA PRO A 489 8.00 -32.47 -0.46
C PRO A 489 9.31 -32.56 0.32
N ASP A 490 9.97 -31.45 0.55
CA ASP A 490 11.16 -31.27 1.36
C ASP A 490 11.18 -29.89 2.02
N GLU A 491 12.20 -29.57 2.80
CA GLU A 491 12.35 -28.30 3.53
C GLU A 491 12.59 -27.07 2.62
N HIS A 492 12.96 -27.31 1.36
CA HIS A 492 13.29 -26.24 0.41
C HIS A 492 12.14 -25.88 -0.53
N VAL A 493 11.18 -26.77 -0.72
CA VAL A 493 10.11 -26.60 -1.72
C VAL A 493 8.74 -26.60 -1.05
N SER A 494 7.93 -25.60 -1.37
CA SER A 494 6.53 -25.53 -0.99
C SER A 494 5.68 -25.30 -2.24
N MET A 495 4.70 -26.17 -2.46
CA MET A 495 3.69 -26.05 -3.52
C MET A 495 2.35 -25.72 -2.88
N TYR A 496 1.61 -24.79 -3.48
CA TYR A 496 0.32 -24.41 -2.90
C TYR A 496 -0.74 -24.17 -3.96
N ALA A 497 -1.99 -24.33 -3.53
CA ALA A 497 -3.18 -23.89 -4.26
C ALA A 497 -4.15 -23.23 -3.31
N SER A 498 -4.80 -22.16 -3.70
CA SER A 498 -5.76 -21.45 -2.83
C SER A 498 -6.92 -20.83 -3.59
N HIS A 499 -8.01 -20.63 -2.83
CA HIS A 499 -9.14 -19.79 -3.19
C HIS A 499 -9.42 -18.79 -2.07
N SER A 500 -9.71 -17.56 -2.45
CA SER A 500 -10.02 -16.50 -1.48
C SER A 500 -11.02 -15.50 -2.05
N GLU A 501 -11.84 -14.93 -1.17
CA GLU A 501 -12.84 -13.93 -1.54
C GLU A 501 -12.69 -12.67 -0.67
N ASN A 502 -13.07 -11.53 -1.24
CA ASN A 502 -13.23 -10.26 -0.56
C ASN A 502 -14.62 -9.67 -0.86
N PHE A 503 -15.00 -8.68 -0.08
CA PHE A 503 -16.34 -8.09 -0.06
C PHE A 503 -16.24 -6.56 -0.04
N ASP A 504 -17.00 -5.92 -0.92
CA ASP A 504 -17.29 -4.50 -0.89
C ASP A 504 -18.73 -4.28 -0.45
N LYS A 505 -18.97 -3.28 0.41
CA LYS A 505 -20.32 -2.96 0.89
C LYS A 505 -21.28 -2.69 -0.27
N GLY A 506 -22.54 -3.03 -0.09
CA GLY A 506 -23.61 -2.67 -1.03
C GLY A 506 -23.79 -1.15 -1.16
N SER A 507 -24.50 -0.74 -2.19
CA SER A 507 -24.78 0.68 -2.45
C SER A 507 -26.23 0.91 -2.83
N VAL A 508 -26.75 2.11 -2.51
CA VAL A 508 -28.07 2.54 -3.01
C VAL A 508 -27.92 3.16 -4.39
N VAL A 509 -28.74 2.75 -5.32
CA VAL A 509 -28.79 3.35 -6.66
C VAL A 509 -29.29 4.79 -6.56
N SER A 510 -28.57 5.74 -7.17
CA SER A 510 -28.86 7.16 -7.08
C SER A 510 -30.11 7.57 -7.87
N GLY A 511 -30.71 8.73 -7.54
CA GLY A 511 -31.92 9.27 -8.19
C GLY A 511 -31.81 9.59 -9.69
N THR A 512 -30.62 9.48 -10.27
CA THR A 512 -30.40 9.64 -11.71
C THR A 512 -30.82 8.43 -12.55
N TYR A 513 -30.97 7.27 -11.93
CA TYR A 513 -31.30 6.01 -12.60
C TYR A 513 -32.76 5.62 -12.41
N GLU A 514 -33.26 4.74 -13.28
CA GLU A 514 -34.65 4.26 -13.27
C GLU A 514 -34.91 3.41 -11.99
N ASN A 515 -33.98 2.57 -11.62
CA ASN A 515 -34.02 1.77 -10.40
C ASN A 515 -33.48 2.51 -9.15
N SER A 516 -33.72 3.84 -9.11
CA SER A 516 -33.34 4.66 -7.96
C SER A 516 -33.94 4.14 -6.65
N GLY A 517 -33.09 4.06 -5.61
CA GLY A 517 -33.46 3.54 -4.32
C GLY A 517 -33.29 2.02 -4.16
N GLU A 518 -33.01 1.30 -5.24
CA GLU A 518 -32.62 -0.11 -5.17
C GLU A 518 -31.31 -0.26 -4.42
N ILE A 519 -31.22 -1.27 -3.53
CA ILE A 519 -30.00 -1.64 -2.83
C ILE A 519 -29.33 -2.74 -3.64
N LEU A 520 -28.12 -2.47 -4.13
CA LEU A 520 -27.31 -3.47 -4.80
C LEU A 520 -26.63 -4.37 -3.78
N ASP A 521 -26.50 -5.64 -4.12
CA ASP A 521 -25.76 -6.61 -3.33
C ASP A 521 -24.29 -6.19 -3.12
N PRO A 522 -23.61 -6.70 -2.08
CA PRO A 522 -22.18 -6.51 -1.91
C PRO A 522 -21.40 -7.02 -3.13
N ALA A 523 -20.51 -6.17 -3.65
CA ALA A 523 -19.60 -6.58 -4.71
C ALA A 523 -18.54 -7.55 -4.17
N LYS A 524 -18.32 -8.66 -4.86
CA LYS A 524 -17.32 -9.65 -4.48
C LYS A 524 -16.14 -9.65 -5.45
N THR A 525 -14.95 -9.81 -4.88
CA THR A 525 -13.74 -10.15 -5.64
C THR A 525 -13.30 -11.54 -5.21
N LYS A 526 -13.04 -12.41 -6.18
CA LYS A 526 -12.65 -13.81 -5.97
C LYS A 526 -11.33 -14.09 -6.66
N GLN A 527 -10.49 -14.91 -6.04
CA GLN A 527 -9.21 -15.33 -6.60
C GLN A 527 -9.03 -16.84 -6.49
N ASN A 528 -8.47 -17.44 -7.53
CA ASN A 528 -7.83 -18.75 -7.49
C ASN A 528 -6.34 -18.53 -7.75
N GLU A 529 -5.48 -19.17 -6.95
CA GLU A 529 -4.04 -19.05 -7.08
C GLU A 529 -3.38 -20.41 -6.94
N PHE A 530 -2.34 -20.66 -7.74
CA PHE A 530 -1.45 -21.79 -7.64
C PHE A 530 -0.01 -21.29 -7.68
N GLY A 531 0.88 -21.86 -6.84
CA GLY A 531 2.27 -21.44 -6.86
C GLY A 531 3.24 -22.44 -6.27
N VAL A 532 4.52 -22.09 -6.45
CA VAL A 532 5.66 -22.82 -5.93
C VAL A 532 6.60 -21.82 -5.26
N LYS A 533 7.08 -22.16 -4.08
CA LYS A 533 8.11 -21.42 -3.35
C LYS A 533 9.32 -22.30 -3.18
N TYR A 534 10.47 -21.67 -3.29
CA TYR A 534 11.76 -22.31 -3.07
C TYR A 534 12.58 -21.48 -2.10
N GLU A 535 13.01 -22.11 -1.03
CA GLU A 535 13.91 -21.52 -0.03
C GLU A 535 15.26 -22.24 -0.02
N ASN A 536 16.31 -21.44 0.06
CA ASN A 536 17.65 -21.89 0.33
C ASN A 536 18.23 -21.05 1.46
N ALA A 537 19.33 -21.45 2.07
CA ALA A 537 19.99 -20.73 3.18
C ALA A 537 20.26 -19.23 2.93
N GLY A 538 20.19 -18.77 1.70
CA GLY A 538 20.47 -17.39 1.30
C GLY A 538 19.27 -16.60 0.79
N PHE A 539 18.25 -17.23 0.22
CA PHE A 539 17.15 -16.53 -0.44
C PHE A 539 15.87 -17.33 -0.51
N VAL A 540 14.76 -16.60 -0.73
CA VAL A 540 13.45 -17.15 -1.05
C VAL A 540 13.02 -16.67 -2.43
N THR A 541 12.55 -17.61 -3.24
CA THR A 541 11.92 -17.35 -4.54
C THR A 541 10.50 -17.88 -4.52
N SER A 542 9.55 -17.12 -5.05
CA SER A 542 8.18 -17.58 -5.21
C SER A 542 7.63 -17.24 -6.59
N LEU A 543 6.96 -18.23 -7.18
CA LEU A 543 6.26 -18.12 -8.46
C LEU A 543 4.79 -18.46 -8.24
N GLY A 544 3.90 -17.53 -8.59
CA GLY A 544 2.46 -17.72 -8.50
C GLY A 544 1.76 -17.45 -9.82
N VAL A 545 0.70 -18.19 -10.09
CA VAL A 545 -0.24 -17.97 -11.18
C VAL A 545 -1.61 -17.73 -10.56
N PHE A 546 -2.29 -16.66 -10.97
CA PHE A 546 -3.57 -16.27 -10.37
C PHE A 546 -4.62 -15.91 -11.43
N ASP A 547 -5.88 -16.08 -11.04
CA ASP A 547 -7.09 -15.66 -11.77
C ASP A 547 -8.01 -14.96 -10.78
N ILE A 548 -8.21 -13.64 -10.95
CA ILE A 548 -9.07 -12.80 -10.11
C ILE A 548 -10.28 -12.38 -10.93
N THR A 549 -11.48 -12.51 -10.37
CA THR A 549 -12.72 -11.96 -10.91
C THR A 549 -13.27 -10.93 -9.94
N GLN A 550 -13.45 -9.70 -10.41
CA GLN A 550 -14.02 -8.57 -9.65
C GLN A 550 -15.39 -8.22 -10.22
N SER A 551 -16.41 -8.14 -9.37
CA SER A 551 -17.73 -7.61 -9.75
C SER A 551 -17.65 -6.10 -9.98
N ASN A 552 -18.29 -5.62 -11.05
CA ASN A 552 -18.35 -4.22 -11.41
C ASN A 552 -19.78 -3.76 -11.69
N ASN A 553 -20.03 -2.46 -11.49
CA ASN A 553 -21.29 -1.85 -11.84
C ASN A 553 -21.31 -1.45 -13.32
N ILE A 554 -22.47 -1.60 -13.95
CA ILE A 554 -22.72 -1.21 -15.34
C ILE A 554 -23.95 -0.32 -15.42
N VAL A 555 -23.99 0.53 -16.45
CA VAL A 555 -25.15 1.37 -16.79
C VAL A 555 -25.76 0.83 -18.06
N VAL A 556 -27.04 0.43 -18.01
CA VAL A 556 -27.74 -0.20 -19.13
C VAL A 556 -29.01 0.58 -19.46
N HIS A 557 -29.14 0.99 -20.72
CA HIS A 557 -30.41 1.49 -21.24
C HIS A 557 -31.35 0.32 -21.57
N ARG A 558 -32.59 0.40 -21.15
CA ARG A 558 -33.66 -0.57 -21.53
C ARG A 558 -34.72 0.16 -22.34
N ASP A 559 -35.16 -0.43 -23.44
CA ASP A 559 -36.21 0.13 -24.26
C ASP A 559 -37.52 0.29 -23.47
N GLY A 560 -38.17 1.42 -23.66
CA GLY A 560 -39.40 1.79 -22.96
C GLY A 560 -39.20 2.57 -21.67
N TYR A 561 -37.97 2.78 -21.21
CA TYR A 561 -37.64 3.58 -20.02
C TYR A 561 -36.96 4.90 -20.39
N SER A 562 -37.24 5.97 -19.62
CA SER A 562 -36.67 7.28 -19.84
C SER A 562 -35.29 7.47 -19.27
N LYS A 563 -34.91 6.64 -18.28
CA LYS A 563 -33.59 6.65 -17.64
C LYS A 563 -32.91 5.32 -17.81
N ASP A 564 -31.60 5.31 -17.63
CA ASP A 564 -30.78 4.09 -17.60
C ASP A 564 -30.94 3.37 -16.26
N PHE A 565 -30.65 2.08 -16.24
CA PHE A 565 -30.54 1.25 -15.04
C PHE A 565 -29.08 1.17 -14.60
N PHE A 566 -28.83 1.23 -13.29
CA PHE A 566 -27.53 0.98 -12.68
C PHE A 566 -27.54 -0.42 -12.05
N LEU A 567 -26.75 -1.32 -12.59
CA LEU A 567 -26.76 -2.75 -12.24
C LEU A 567 -25.36 -3.22 -11.82
N GLN A 568 -25.29 -4.24 -10.99
CA GLN A 568 -24.02 -4.87 -10.57
C GLN A 568 -23.74 -6.17 -11.32
N ASP A 569 -24.01 -6.18 -12.62
CA ASP A 569 -23.87 -7.37 -13.48
C ASP A 569 -22.56 -7.41 -14.26
N GLY A 570 -21.73 -6.37 -14.14
CA GLY A 570 -20.42 -6.27 -14.81
C GLY A 570 -19.34 -7.08 -14.11
N GLU A 571 -18.30 -7.44 -14.85
CA GLU A 571 -17.12 -8.12 -14.33
C GLU A 571 -15.83 -7.54 -14.93
N ALA A 572 -14.73 -7.64 -14.17
CA ALA A 572 -13.38 -7.52 -14.70
C ALA A 572 -12.57 -8.74 -14.25
N LYS A 573 -11.75 -9.26 -15.14
CA LYS A 573 -10.90 -10.43 -14.89
C LYS A 573 -9.45 -10.04 -14.98
N TYR A 574 -8.65 -10.50 -14.00
CA TYR A 574 -7.23 -10.23 -13.90
C TYR A 574 -6.50 -11.56 -13.80
N LYS A 575 -5.80 -11.97 -14.87
CA LYS A 575 -5.02 -13.20 -14.93
C LYS A 575 -3.57 -12.88 -15.02
N GLY A 576 -2.74 -13.54 -14.22
CA GLY A 576 -1.34 -13.18 -14.21
C GLY A 576 -0.41 -14.23 -13.67
N ILE A 577 0.88 -13.90 -13.83
CA ILE A 577 2.01 -14.64 -13.30
C ILE A 577 2.87 -13.66 -12.53
N GLU A 578 3.24 -14.00 -11.32
CA GLU A 578 4.07 -13.20 -10.43
C GLU A 578 5.29 -14.02 -9.97
N LEU A 579 6.49 -13.48 -10.19
CA LEU A 579 7.74 -14.02 -9.65
C LEU A 579 8.35 -13.02 -8.71
N SER A 580 8.77 -13.48 -7.53
CA SER A 580 9.61 -12.70 -6.60
C SER A 580 10.86 -13.47 -6.20
N VAL A 581 11.96 -12.72 -5.98
CA VAL A 581 13.25 -13.24 -5.50
C VAL A 581 13.78 -12.27 -4.46
N ASN A 582 14.04 -12.76 -3.24
CA ASN A 582 14.51 -11.94 -2.13
C ASN A 582 15.60 -12.66 -1.35
N GLY A 583 16.69 -11.97 -1.02
CA GLY A 583 17.77 -12.48 -0.19
C GLY A 583 19.17 -12.36 -0.82
N LYS A 584 20.06 -13.27 -0.47
CA LYS A 584 21.47 -13.25 -0.87
C LYS A 584 21.72 -14.23 -2.01
N LEU A 585 22.01 -13.71 -3.21
CA LEU A 585 22.33 -14.55 -4.40
C LEU A 585 23.77 -15.05 -4.42
N ALA A 586 24.71 -14.28 -3.87
CA ALA A 586 26.13 -14.60 -3.82
C ALA A 586 26.76 -13.91 -2.59
N PRO A 587 28.00 -14.25 -2.20
CA PRO A 587 28.61 -13.74 -0.95
C PRO A 587 28.54 -12.22 -0.77
N LYS A 588 28.59 -11.45 -1.86
CA LYS A 588 28.55 -9.97 -1.84
C LYS A 588 27.32 -9.36 -2.50
N TRP A 589 26.36 -10.18 -2.94
CA TRP A 589 25.21 -9.72 -3.70
C TRP A 589 23.89 -10.05 -3.03
N ASN A 590 23.15 -9.03 -2.67
CA ASN A 590 21.77 -9.15 -2.20
C ASN A 590 20.82 -8.70 -3.31
N VAL A 591 19.67 -9.35 -3.40
CA VAL A 591 18.63 -9.07 -4.39
C VAL A 591 17.28 -8.94 -3.72
N MET A 592 16.45 -8.05 -4.26
CA MET A 592 15.03 -7.95 -3.99
C MET A 592 14.31 -7.56 -5.26
N GLY A 593 13.22 -8.22 -5.60
CA GLY A 593 12.39 -7.85 -6.72
C GLY A 593 11.80 -9.04 -7.47
N GLY A 594 11.48 -8.82 -8.73
CA GLY A 594 10.84 -9.81 -9.59
C GLY A 594 10.07 -9.16 -10.72
N PHE A 595 9.11 -9.88 -11.26
CA PHE A 595 8.22 -9.35 -12.29
C PHE A 595 6.79 -9.87 -12.11
N MET A 596 5.84 -9.13 -12.67
CA MET A 596 4.46 -9.55 -12.85
C MET A 596 4.04 -9.33 -14.31
N TYR A 597 3.45 -10.35 -14.91
CA TYR A 597 2.65 -10.25 -16.13
C TYR A 597 1.18 -10.29 -15.73
N LEU A 598 0.38 -9.37 -16.23
CA LEU A 598 -1.02 -9.22 -15.89
C LEU A 598 -1.85 -8.97 -17.14
N ASP A 599 -2.78 -9.85 -17.42
CA ASP A 599 -3.83 -9.68 -18.42
C ASP A 599 -5.13 -9.32 -17.70
N ALA A 600 -5.54 -8.07 -17.84
CA ALA A 600 -6.71 -7.51 -17.16
C ALA A 600 -7.74 -7.07 -18.19
N GLU A 601 -8.88 -7.74 -18.23
CA GLU A 601 -9.93 -7.56 -19.23
C GLU A 601 -11.30 -7.25 -18.61
N GLN A 602 -12.07 -6.43 -19.29
CA GLN A 602 -13.47 -6.14 -18.97
C GLN A 602 -14.36 -7.24 -19.51
N HIS A 603 -15.31 -7.69 -18.71
CA HIS A 603 -16.32 -8.71 -19.10
C HIS A 603 -17.70 -8.28 -18.65
N LYS A 604 -18.74 -8.82 -19.30
CA LYS A 604 -20.15 -8.49 -19.00
C LYS A 604 -20.38 -6.98 -18.89
N THR A 605 -19.78 -6.22 -19.81
CA THR A 605 -19.99 -4.78 -19.88
C THR A 605 -21.38 -4.47 -20.44
N ALA A 606 -21.86 -3.24 -20.29
CA ALA A 606 -23.15 -2.81 -20.82
C ALA A 606 -23.27 -3.18 -22.31
N ARG A 607 -24.19 -4.08 -22.67
CA ARG A 607 -24.40 -4.62 -24.01
C ARG A 607 -23.15 -5.27 -24.66
N GLY A 608 -22.18 -5.71 -23.85
CA GLY A 608 -20.93 -6.30 -24.34
C GLY A 608 -19.99 -5.34 -25.08
N THR A 609 -20.23 -4.02 -25.01
CA THR A 609 -19.55 -3.01 -25.84
C THR A 609 -18.04 -2.95 -25.60
N ASN A 610 -17.59 -3.28 -24.39
CA ASN A 610 -16.19 -3.25 -23.99
C ASN A 610 -15.68 -4.65 -23.55
N ASP A 611 -16.44 -5.71 -23.81
CA ASP A 611 -16.00 -7.06 -23.48
C ASP A 611 -14.71 -7.41 -24.22
N GLY A 612 -13.73 -7.99 -23.50
CA GLY A 612 -12.41 -8.32 -24.01
C GLY A 612 -11.44 -7.13 -24.12
N LYS A 613 -11.88 -5.89 -23.83
CA LYS A 613 -10.98 -4.75 -23.77
C LYS A 613 -10.24 -4.69 -22.44
N ALA A 614 -9.04 -4.13 -22.49
CA ALA A 614 -8.21 -3.95 -21.31
C ALA A 614 -8.92 -3.11 -20.22
N VAL A 615 -8.69 -3.44 -18.96
CA VAL A 615 -9.09 -2.63 -17.83
C VAL A 615 -8.27 -1.32 -17.85
N ASN A 616 -8.98 -0.18 -17.81
CA ASN A 616 -8.37 1.12 -17.93
C ASN A 616 -7.30 1.38 -16.86
N GLY A 617 -6.13 1.84 -17.28
CA GLY A 617 -5.03 2.24 -16.40
C GLY A 617 -4.22 1.07 -15.83
N VAL A 618 -4.43 -0.16 -16.27
CA VAL A 618 -3.68 -1.34 -15.81
C VAL A 618 -2.56 -1.66 -16.81
N ALA A 619 -1.31 -1.68 -16.30
CA ALA A 619 -0.16 -2.09 -17.11
C ALA A 619 -0.02 -3.61 -17.14
N ARG A 620 0.27 -4.18 -18.33
CA ARG A 620 0.45 -5.63 -18.49
C ARG A 620 1.74 -6.17 -17.86
N TRP A 621 2.79 -5.35 -17.78
CA TRP A 621 4.08 -5.74 -17.24
C TRP A 621 4.53 -4.79 -16.16
N ASN A 622 4.94 -5.34 -15.03
CA ASN A 622 5.68 -4.65 -14.00
C ASN A 622 6.93 -5.47 -13.67
N ALA A 623 8.05 -4.81 -13.49
CA ALA A 623 9.27 -5.46 -13.03
C ALA A 623 10.08 -4.52 -12.15
N VAL A 624 10.69 -5.08 -11.12
CA VAL A 624 11.61 -4.37 -10.23
C VAL A 624 12.80 -5.27 -9.94
N ALA A 625 13.99 -4.69 -9.96
CA ALA A 625 15.21 -5.34 -9.53
C ALA A 625 16.02 -4.36 -8.70
N ALA A 626 16.10 -4.61 -7.41
CA ALA A 626 16.99 -3.93 -6.48
C ALA A 626 18.16 -4.86 -6.15
N LEU A 627 19.38 -4.38 -6.37
CA LEU A 627 20.63 -5.10 -6.15
C LEU A 627 21.49 -4.30 -5.20
N GLU A 628 22.01 -4.94 -4.16
CA GLU A 628 23.03 -4.38 -3.30
C GLU A 628 24.34 -5.17 -3.47
N TYR A 629 25.40 -4.48 -3.78
CA TYR A 629 26.75 -5.02 -3.79
C TYR A 629 27.49 -4.60 -2.54
N GLN A 630 27.83 -5.54 -1.69
CA GLN A 630 28.63 -5.34 -0.49
C GLN A 630 30.11 -5.42 -0.89
N ALA A 631 30.74 -4.27 -1.11
CA ALA A 631 32.15 -4.25 -1.52
C ALA A 631 33.06 -4.75 -0.39
N ASP A 632 32.81 -4.26 0.82
CA ASP A 632 33.42 -4.69 2.08
C ASP A 632 32.44 -4.47 3.24
N ASP A 633 32.86 -4.66 4.49
CA ASP A 633 32.00 -4.55 5.67
C ASP A 633 31.44 -3.12 5.89
N ASN A 634 32.11 -2.12 5.35
CA ASN A 634 31.78 -0.73 5.54
C ASN A 634 31.07 -0.09 4.33
N PHE A 635 31.28 -0.60 3.12
CA PHE A 635 30.82 0.06 1.91
C PHE A 635 29.93 -0.83 1.06
N SER A 636 28.73 -0.33 0.74
CA SER A 636 27.84 -0.97 -0.22
C SER A 636 27.32 -0.02 -1.29
N VAL A 637 27.03 -0.57 -2.46
CA VAL A 637 26.40 0.12 -3.59
C VAL A 637 25.06 -0.52 -3.85
N ILE A 638 24.02 0.31 -4.01
CA ILE A 638 22.64 -0.13 -4.23
C ILE A 638 22.16 0.43 -5.56
N GLY A 639 21.66 -0.43 -6.43
CA GLY A 639 20.99 -0.05 -7.66
C GLY A 639 19.58 -0.62 -7.70
N ARG A 640 18.62 0.15 -8.22
CA ARG A 640 17.26 -0.32 -8.48
C ARG A 640 16.83 0.09 -9.88
N GLY A 641 16.25 -0.86 -10.63
CA GLY A 641 15.55 -0.62 -11.89
C GLY A 641 14.08 -0.94 -11.72
N VAL A 642 13.19 -0.07 -12.20
CA VAL A 642 11.73 -0.26 -12.17
C VAL A 642 11.20 -0.08 -13.58
N TYR A 643 10.54 -1.10 -14.11
CA TYR A 643 9.87 -1.08 -15.40
C TYR A 643 8.35 -1.19 -15.23
N VAL A 644 7.62 -0.29 -15.87
CA VAL A 644 6.16 -0.33 -15.98
C VAL A 644 5.80 -0.35 -17.47
N GLY A 645 5.03 -1.35 -17.86
CA GLY A 645 4.53 -1.52 -19.23
C GLY A 645 3.54 -0.43 -19.62
N LYS A 646 3.19 -0.41 -20.90
CA LYS A 646 2.11 0.46 -21.40
C LYS A 646 0.78 0.11 -20.75
N ALA A 647 -0.10 1.12 -20.57
CA ALA A 647 -1.44 0.95 -20.04
C ALA A 647 -2.46 1.61 -20.97
N ASP A 648 -3.55 0.90 -21.25
CA ASP A 648 -4.64 1.40 -22.04
C ASP A 648 -5.61 2.20 -21.17
N ILE A 649 -6.17 3.29 -21.70
CA ILE A 649 -7.17 4.13 -21.06
C ILE A 649 -8.31 4.43 -22.04
N PHE A 650 -9.47 4.82 -21.51
CA PHE A 650 -10.70 5.05 -22.29
C PHE A 650 -11.07 3.88 -23.22
N ASN A 651 -11.02 2.65 -22.64
CA ASN A 651 -11.35 1.41 -23.37
C ASN A 651 -10.52 1.26 -24.65
N GLU A 652 -9.19 1.38 -24.51
CA GLU A 652 -8.18 1.23 -25.57
C GLU A 652 -8.16 2.35 -26.64
N SER A 653 -8.94 3.43 -26.46
CA SER A 653 -8.86 4.54 -27.40
C SER A 653 -7.61 5.40 -27.23
N LEU A 654 -7.00 5.38 -26.05
CA LEU A 654 -5.73 6.06 -25.75
C LEU A 654 -4.80 5.12 -24.99
N GLN A 655 -3.49 5.35 -25.10
CA GLN A 655 -2.48 4.52 -24.45
C GLN A 655 -1.41 5.37 -23.76
N VAL A 656 -1.16 5.09 -22.48
CA VAL A 656 -0.04 5.64 -21.70
C VAL A 656 1.21 4.81 -22.02
N PRO A 657 2.31 5.44 -22.47
CA PRO A 657 3.54 4.75 -22.84
C PRO A 657 4.20 4.04 -21.64
N SER A 658 4.93 2.97 -21.91
CA SER A 658 5.80 2.33 -20.92
C SER A 658 6.97 3.22 -20.52
N HIS A 659 7.48 3.00 -19.31
CA HIS A 659 8.68 3.69 -18.83
C HIS A 659 9.57 2.76 -18.01
N MET A 660 10.81 3.17 -17.86
CA MET A 660 11.80 2.55 -16.98
C MET A 660 12.56 3.64 -16.25
N THR A 661 12.74 3.45 -14.94
CA THR A 661 13.50 4.36 -14.07
C THR A 661 14.61 3.59 -13.36
N TYR A 662 15.64 4.32 -12.97
CA TYR A 662 16.79 3.78 -12.24
C TYR A 662 17.05 4.64 -11.01
N ASP A 663 17.35 3.97 -9.90
CA ASP A 663 17.87 4.59 -8.70
C ASP A 663 19.27 4.03 -8.41
N LEU A 664 20.13 4.85 -7.85
CA LEU A 664 21.49 4.47 -7.49
C LEU A 664 21.86 5.09 -6.15
N GLY A 665 22.49 4.32 -5.30
CA GLY A 665 22.93 4.79 -4.00
C GLY A 665 24.17 4.09 -3.48
N VAL A 666 24.72 4.67 -2.44
CA VAL A 666 25.85 4.13 -1.69
C VAL A 666 25.59 4.28 -0.20
N ASN A 667 26.07 3.32 0.58
CA ASN A 667 26.13 3.40 2.04
C ASN A 667 27.58 3.23 2.49
N TYR A 668 27.98 4.04 3.46
CA TYR A 668 29.29 3.96 4.11
C TYR A 668 29.14 3.98 5.62
N LYS A 669 29.53 2.88 6.25
CA LYS A 669 29.54 2.70 7.71
C LYS A 669 30.91 3.08 8.24
N THR A 670 30.94 3.83 9.32
CA THR A 670 32.18 4.23 9.99
C THR A 670 31.92 4.47 11.48
N LYS A 671 32.93 4.91 12.20
CA LYS A 671 32.82 5.38 13.60
C LYS A 671 33.39 6.79 13.73
N ILE A 672 32.67 7.66 14.41
CA ILE A 672 33.13 8.99 14.82
C ILE A 672 33.21 9.01 16.34
N ASN A 673 34.41 9.11 16.91
CA ASN A 673 34.63 9.04 18.35
C ASN A 673 33.95 7.83 19.04
N ALA A 674 34.10 6.64 18.47
CA ALA A 674 33.48 5.38 18.90
C ALA A 674 31.97 5.22 18.56
N THR A 675 31.26 6.28 18.21
CA THR A 675 29.84 6.19 17.78
C THR A 675 29.74 5.63 16.36
N PRO A 676 29.01 4.55 16.12
CA PRO A 676 28.74 4.07 14.77
C PRO A 676 27.94 5.10 13.98
N VAL A 677 28.38 5.35 12.74
CA VAL A 677 27.72 6.29 11.82
C VAL A 677 27.56 5.65 10.46
N THR A 678 26.36 5.75 9.90
CA THR A 678 26.09 5.35 8.53
C THR A 678 25.77 6.58 7.69
N PHE A 679 26.60 6.85 6.70
CA PHE A 679 26.32 7.84 5.66
C PHE A 679 25.67 7.14 4.48
N SER A 680 24.60 7.73 3.94
CA SER A 680 23.96 7.24 2.72
C SER A 680 23.75 8.37 1.72
N ALA A 681 23.94 8.05 0.44
CA ALA A 681 23.62 8.95 -0.65
C ALA A 681 22.79 8.17 -1.69
N MET A 682 21.62 8.69 -2.02
CA MET A 682 20.71 8.10 -3.00
C MET A 682 20.35 9.11 -4.07
N CYS A 683 20.27 8.64 -5.32
CA CYS A 683 19.73 9.39 -6.45
C CYS A 683 18.54 8.59 -7.01
N TYR A 684 17.34 9.11 -6.82
CA TYR A 684 16.11 8.57 -7.38
C TYR A 684 15.88 9.13 -8.78
N ASN A 685 15.34 8.31 -9.68
CA ASN A 685 15.16 8.66 -11.10
C ASN A 685 16.46 9.22 -11.72
N LEU A 686 17.53 8.44 -11.66
CA LEU A 686 18.90 8.82 -12.05
C LEU A 686 18.98 9.47 -13.45
N THR A 687 18.19 8.98 -14.38
CA THR A 687 18.16 9.45 -15.77
C THR A 687 17.29 10.68 -16.00
N ASP A 688 16.66 11.21 -14.94
CA ASP A 688 15.71 12.34 -15.01
C ASP A 688 14.58 12.14 -16.02
N LYS A 689 14.04 10.92 -16.04
CA LYS A 689 13.01 10.54 -17.00
C LYS A 689 11.67 11.18 -16.64
N ASN A 690 11.12 12.01 -17.53
CA ASN A 690 9.75 12.48 -17.44
C ASN A 690 8.82 11.46 -18.10
N TYR A 691 7.77 11.03 -17.38
CA TYR A 691 6.80 10.08 -17.89
C TYR A 691 5.43 10.30 -17.23
N TRP A 692 4.41 9.78 -17.89
CA TRP A 692 3.10 9.59 -17.30
C TRP A 692 2.98 8.18 -16.74
N ASP A 693 2.51 8.06 -15.54
CA ASP A 693 1.99 6.82 -15.00
C ASP A 693 0.46 6.82 -15.13
N ALA A 694 -0.12 5.69 -15.53
CA ALA A 694 -1.56 5.58 -15.59
C ALA A 694 -2.12 5.35 -14.18
N HIS A 695 -3.01 6.25 -13.73
CA HIS A 695 -3.82 5.97 -12.56
C HIS A 695 -4.85 4.88 -12.90
N THR A 696 -5.23 4.05 -11.94
CA THR A 696 -6.33 3.10 -12.12
C THR A 696 -7.58 3.82 -12.60
N GLY A 697 -8.05 3.51 -13.81
CA GLY A 697 -9.04 4.28 -14.57
C GLY A 697 -8.41 5.10 -15.69
N ASN A 698 -8.88 6.32 -15.90
CA ASN A 698 -8.49 7.17 -17.03
C ASN A 698 -7.64 8.40 -16.60
N GLY A 699 -6.98 8.34 -15.46
CA GLY A 699 -6.12 9.42 -14.95
C GLY A 699 -4.66 9.25 -15.34
N LEU A 700 -3.91 10.35 -15.29
CA LEU A 700 -2.48 10.42 -15.53
C LEU A 700 -1.79 10.98 -14.28
N ILE A 701 -0.68 10.40 -13.89
CA ILE A 701 0.18 10.90 -12.81
C ILE A 701 1.53 11.25 -13.41
N LEU A 702 1.99 12.48 -13.16
CA LEU A 702 3.30 12.92 -13.60
C LEU A 702 4.38 12.34 -12.69
N SER A 703 5.43 11.81 -13.28
CA SER A 703 6.63 11.26 -12.60
C SER A 703 7.24 12.24 -11.60
N ASN A 704 7.99 11.74 -10.63
CA ASN A 704 8.87 12.58 -9.81
C ASN A 704 10.16 12.91 -10.59
N PRO A 705 10.72 14.11 -10.44
CA PRO A 705 12.01 14.47 -11.05
C PRO A 705 13.15 13.71 -10.38
N ARG A 706 14.33 13.72 -11.01
CA ARG A 706 15.56 13.25 -10.35
C ARG A 706 15.74 13.95 -9.02
N THR A 707 15.91 13.15 -7.96
CA THR A 707 15.99 13.65 -6.60
C THR A 707 17.18 13.04 -5.89
N PHE A 708 18.06 13.87 -5.38
CA PHE A 708 19.17 13.44 -4.52
C PHE A 708 18.72 13.47 -3.06
N MET A 709 19.15 12.49 -2.29
CA MET A 709 18.99 12.43 -0.84
C MET A 709 20.31 12.00 -0.20
N LEU A 710 20.75 12.77 0.76
CA LEU A 710 21.88 12.47 1.63
C LEU A 710 21.34 12.18 3.04
N SER A 711 21.95 11.26 3.75
CA SER A 711 21.63 11.04 5.16
C SER A 711 22.86 10.67 5.98
N ALA A 712 22.83 11.06 7.25
CA ALA A 712 23.76 10.62 8.27
C ALA A 712 22.95 10.06 9.45
N GLN A 713 23.18 8.81 9.79
CA GLN A 713 22.56 8.12 10.92
C GLN A 713 23.62 7.83 11.96
N PHE A 714 23.35 8.24 13.19
CA PHE A 714 24.19 8.01 14.36
C PHE A 714 23.49 7.04 15.29
N ASP A 715 24.14 5.93 15.64
CA ASP A 715 23.70 4.96 16.64
C ASP A 715 24.48 5.28 17.93
N LEU A 716 23.85 6.07 18.87
CA LEU A 716 24.45 6.71 20.03
C LEU A 716 24.51 5.80 21.25
#